data_7a5aded460aca7d26c7650bf32ce8cdb
#
_entry.id   7a5aded460aca7d26c7650bf32ce8cdb
#
_cell.length_a   1.000
_cell.length_b   1.000
_cell.length_c   1.000
_cell.angle_alpha   90.00
_cell.angle_beta   90.00
_cell.angle_gamma   90.00
#
_symmetry.space_group_name_H-M   'P 1'
#
loop_
_entity.id
_entity.type
_entity.pdbx_description
1 polymer ?
#
loop_
_entity_poly.entity_id
_entity_poly.type
_entity_poly.pdbx_seq_one_letter_code
_entity_poly.pdbx_strand_id
1 'polypeptide(L)'
;MEQRFGETQVASVGTFTTMKLKSLLKDVARLASIDFAEANLISSIIGFNDHTFIDLIKRAQLEPKLKQFIKQNSDFIYMIPSLLAQPRTKSIHPCAVIIFPDVMTSNEWVPTRIQQGMTVCEWSGYELDDAGFLKEDILGIKQLDKFQDILDLIEKNGKPVPDIYNLPQKDEVYRYFGNGWNGDIFQFGSTGLSDYSKKLKPQVIADLIAAVALYRPGPMDNHYHEVYVKCKNEGREPTYLWGTEEITKDTYGLLVYQEQIMQIFQQLGGLTMKEADDVRRAMGKLKPEEMIKWKDYVKKGFLSRGCTIEDFDSTWEAILFFTRYSFNKCLSGDEVIFQPGKLPYSKHLTIKEMYDLKHNEPTFNYSNKSKRLHDRFNRRGYGYSSSLKEDGTLIKNKIVDIYYQGVKQIYKLSLKNGSSIQTTLNHKFPTSNGEKELGDISIENDKIYFTREFDSGQAFVQKMGQNTELIGIQSIEFVKEGEVYDVEMEDPYHTFTTKAGIVTSNSHSTAYALTGYMSQYLKVFYPIEFWTVALEYANEVDTLNYLSEIIQAKKIGVKPPDVNKSEISMISEQESGNIFWGIGSIKGIGEGTAEQIIEERKKNGPYTTLEEFITRHTFTGSKVKKQTYEALISSGAFDILYSLEGKENERYGLIKLFREIKKVKPSNLKTDPYTIGTLEEKWWWLKMQKSLTGLAIINYKEIAEEKGFETKFCSQGEFNQRQDRDLFRTFGGYIVDCRVGKSVKGKYARLTIENNYKQFKLLIWSEEFNRYQKELDRCEKSFIIFEGSLKFDETYSKSNQFMLGKNSQLIVLN
;
A
#
# COMPACT_ATOMS: atom_id res chain seq x y z
N MET A 1 -1.02 -19.72 15.59
CA MET A 1 0.24 -20.01 16.31
C MET A 1 -0.06 -20.60 17.69
N GLU A 2 -0.80 -19.90 18.55
CA GLU A 2 -1.16 -20.38 19.91
C GLU A 2 -1.88 -21.73 19.90
N GLN A 3 -2.81 -21.96 18.97
CA GLN A 3 -3.50 -23.24 18.80
C GLN A 3 -2.56 -24.42 18.44
N ARG A 4 -1.44 -24.11 17.75
CA ARG A 4 -0.49 -25.13 17.29
C ARG A 4 0.61 -25.40 18.31
N PHE A 5 1.12 -24.34 18.96
CA PHE A 5 2.30 -24.43 19.82
C PHE A 5 1.97 -24.27 21.30
N GLY A 6 0.77 -23.82 21.64
CA GLY A 6 0.33 -23.52 23.00
C GLY A 6 0.42 -22.01 23.32
N GLU A 7 -0.54 -21.51 24.09
CA GLU A 7 -0.63 -20.10 24.49
C GLU A 7 0.59 -19.65 25.32
N THR A 8 1.22 -20.58 26.05
CA THR A 8 2.40 -20.29 26.90
C THR A 8 3.72 -20.34 26.15
N GLN A 9 3.73 -20.79 24.90
CA GLN A 9 4.94 -20.92 24.08
C GLN A 9 5.03 -19.84 22.99
N VAL A 10 4.00 -19.02 22.81
CA VAL A 10 3.97 -17.98 21.78
C VAL A 10 3.92 -16.60 22.42
N ALA A 11 4.81 -15.71 22.00
CA ALA A 11 4.77 -14.32 22.43
C ALA A 11 5.03 -13.36 21.27
N SER A 12 4.34 -12.24 21.27
CA SER A 12 4.60 -11.15 20.31
C SER A 12 5.94 -10.45 20.63
N VAL A 13 6.61 -9.94 19.62
CA VAL A 13 7.87 -9.20 19.79
C VAL A 13 7.59 -7.77 20.23
N GLY A 14 8.31 -7.30 21.25
CA GLY A 14 8.29 -5.91 21.68
C GLY A 14 9.05 -4.99 20.72
N THR A 15 8.60 -3.77 20.58
CA THR A 15 9.32 -2.73 19.84
C THR A 15 9.45 -1.46 20.69
N PHE A 16 10.56 -0.75 20.50
CA PHE A 16 10.85 0.49 21.20
C PHE A 16 11.01 1.62 20.18
N THR A 17 10.23 2.67 20.37
CA THR A 17 10.46 3.91 19.65
C THR A 17 11.42 4.77 20.45
N THR A 18 12.54 5.16 19.85
CA THR A 18 13.53 6.03 20.47
C THR A 18 13.26 7.51 20.16
N MET A 19 13.74 8.38 21.02
CA MET A 19 13.69 9.83 20.82
C MET A 19 14.65 10.24 19.71
N LYS A 20 14.11 10.64 18.54
CA LYS A 20 14.88 11.12 17.39
C LYS A 20 14.99 12.65 17.43
N LEU A 21 16.09 13.22 16.96
CA LEU A 21 16.42 14.64 17.04
C LEU A 21 15.26 15.57 16.68
N LYS A 22 14.63 15.35 15.52
CA LYS A 22 13.53 16.19 15.03
C LYS A 22 12.28 16.16 15.92
N SER A 23 11.90 15.00 16.43
CA SER A 23 10.76 14.84 17.36
C SER A 23 11.10 15.33 18.75
N LEU A 24 12.31 15.03 19.22
CA LEU A 24 12.79 15.45 20.54
C LEU A 24 12.83 16.98 20.67
N LEU A 25 13.26 17.67 19.64
CA LEU A 25 13.25 19.13 19.63
C LEU A 25 11.83 19.70 19.85
N LYS A 26 10.80 19.07 19.24
CA LYS A 26 9.40 19.46 19.47
C LYS A 26 8.92 19.14 20.88
N ASP A 27 9.32 17.99 21.42
CA ASP A 27 8.95 17.58 22.78
C ASP A 27 9.58 18.53 23.81
N VAL A 28 10.85 18.88 23.63
CA VAL A 28 11.55 19.84 24.47
C VAL A 28 10.93 21.23 24.36
N ALA A 29 10.63 21.70 23.14
CA ALA A 29 9.96 22.96 22.91
C ALA A 29 8.59 23.02 23.62
N ARG A 30 7.81 21.92 23.57
CA ARG A 30 6.52 21.85 24.28
C ARG A 30 6.69 21.95 25.79
N LEU A 31 7.70 21.30 26.37
CA LEU A 31 8.01 21.38 27.81
C LEU A 31 8.42 22.80 28.21
N ALA A 32 9.13 23.48 27.33
CA ALA A 32 9.53 24.88 27.48
C ALA A 32 8.40 25.89 27.22
N SER A 33 7.17 25.41 26.95
CA SER A 33 6.02 26.25 26.59
C SER A 33 6.27 27.17 25.37
N ILE A 34 7.15 26.74 24.47
CA ILE A 34 7.40 27.39 23.18
C ILE A 34 6.23 27.15 22.26
N ASP A 35 5.85 28.14 21.47
CA ASP A 35 4.75 28.04 20.52
C ASP A 35 4.94 26.88 19.55
N PHE A 36 3.87 26.10 19.35
CA PHE A 36 3.89 24.91 18.51
C PHE A 36 4.23 25.22 17.04
N ALA A 37 3.80 26.37 16.53
CA ALA A 37 4.12 26.78 15.15
C ALA A 37 5.62 27.10 15.02
N GLU A 38 6.21 27.76 16.02
CA GLU A 38 7.64 28.02 16.06
C GLU A 38 8.44 26.71 16.15
N ALA A 39 8.08 25.81 17.06
CA ALA A 39 8.72 24.51 17.21
C ALA A 39 8.65 23.66 15.91
N ASN A 40 7.53 23.70 15.20
CA ASN A 40 7.37 23.05 13.90
C ASN A 40 8.25 23.67 12.82
N LEU A 41 8.30 25.01 12.75
CA LEU A 41 9.15 25.72 11.80
C LEU A 41 10.63 25.35 12.02
N ILE A 42 11.09 25.43 13.26
CA ILE A 42 12.48 25.11 13.61
C ILE A 42 12.78 23.62 13.35
N SER A 43 11.89 22.72 13.74
CA SER A 43 12.09 21.28 13.48
C SER A 43 12.09 20.95 11.99
N SER A 44 11.43 21.73 11.12
CA SER A 44 11.45 21.53 9.67
C SER A 44 12.81 21.82 9.04
N ILE A 45 13.66 22.63 9.69
CA ILE A 45 15.03 22.93 9.26
C ILE A 45 15.96 21.74 9.44
N ILE A 46 15.64 20.83 10.38
CA ILE A 46 16.41 19.60 10.62
C ILE A 46 16.21 18.65 9.45
N GLY A 47 17.30 18.32 8.78
CA GLY A 47 17.33 17.40 7.64
C GLY A 47 17.04 15.95 8.02
N PHE A 48 16.76 15.14 7.03
CA PHE A 48 16.50 13.70 7.23
C PHE A 48 17.73 12.97 7.79
N ASN A 49 18.94 13.41 7.40
CA ASN A 49 20.20 12.83 7.81
C ASN A 49 20.80 13.41 9.11
N ASP A 50 20.10 14.36 9.74
CA ASP A 50 20.56 14.95 11.00
C ASP A 50 20.06 14.07 12.16
N HIS A 51 20.94 13.24 12.72
CA HIS A 51 20.58 12.25 13.74
C HIS A 51 21.19 12.55 15.12
N THR A 52 22.29 13.29 15.15
CA THR A 52 23.05 13.56 16.37
C THR A 52 22.94 15.00 16.82
N PHE A 53 23.31 15.27 18.07
CA PHE A 53 23.40 16.64 18.56
C PHE A 53 24.46 17.46 17.83
N ILE A 54 25.54 16.80 17.36
CA ILE A 54 26.56 17.45 16.55
C ILE A 54 25.98 17.92 15.22
N ASP A 55 25.08 17.13 14.61
CA ASP A 55 24.42 17.52 13.36
C ASP A 55 23.50 18.72 13.58
N LEU A 56 22.81 18.81 14.73
CA LEU A 56 22.02 19.98 15.12
C LEU A 56 22.87 21.25 15.15
N ILE A 57 24.06 21.16 15.80
CA ILE A 57 24.97 22.31 15.91
C ILE A 57 25.58 22.69 14.56
N LYS A 58 25.98 21.73 13.74
CA LYS A 58 26.42 21.97 12.36
C LYS A 58 25.34 22.66 11.53
N ARG A 59 24.12 22.16 11.60
CA ARG A 59 22.97 22.76 10.90
C ARG A 59 22.70 24.17 11.38
N ALA A 60 22.80 24.44 12.66
CA ALA A 60 22.64 25.77 13.24
C ALA A 60 23.71 26.78 12.79
N GLN A 61 24.89 26.33 12.37
CA GLN A 61 25.90 27.21 11.77
C GLN A 61 25.46 27.72 10.38
N LEU A 62 24.70 26.93 9.65
CA LEU A 62 24.22 27.23 8.29
C LEU A 62 22.88 27.97 8.30
N GLU A 63 22.06 27.78 9.35
CA GLU A 63 20.69 28.24 9.44
C GLU A 63 20.51 29.29 10.56
N PRO A 64 20.47 30.60 10.23
CA PRO A 64 20.42 31.66 11.24
C PRO A 64 19.23 31.57 12.21
N LYS A 65 18.06 31.11 11.72
CA LYS A 65 16.85 30.96 12.56
C LYS A 65 17.04 29.86 13.61
N LEU A 66 17.63 28.72 13.22
CA LEU A 66 17.94 27.63 14.14
C LEU A 66 19.01 28.05 15.16
N LYS A 67 20.03 28.78 14.73
CA LYS A 67 21.08 29.33 15.61
C LYS A 67 20.49 30.28 16.66
N GLN A 68 19.60 31.17 16.23
CA GLN A 68 18.93 32.10 17.14
C GLN A 68 18.03 31.36 18.14
N PHE A 69 17.26 30.35 17.67
CA PHE A 69 16.41 29.54 18.52
C PHE A 69 17.21 28.79 19.60
N ILE A 70 18.34 28.16 19.21
CA ILE A 70 19.24 27.47 20.15
C ILE A 70 19.77 28.42 21.20
N LYS A 71 20.20 29.62 20.79
CA LYS A 71 20.72 30.64 21.69
C LYS A 71 19.68 31.13 22.69
N GLN A 72 18.45 31.36 22.25
CA GLN A 72 17.34 31.83 23.09
C GLN A 72 16.81 30.76 24.07
N ASN A 73 17.00 29.51 23.73
CA ASN A 73 16.46 28.36 24.47
C ASN A 73 17.55 27.41 24.96
N SER A 74 18.75 27.94 25.27
CA SER A 74 19.93 27.14 25.64
C SER A 74 19.65 26.21 26.82
N ASP A 75 18.87 26.67 27.82
CA ASP A 75 18.57 25.91 29.02
C ASP A 75 17.76 24.61 28.78
N PHE A 76 17.03 24.56 27.66
CA PHE A 76 16.29 23.37 27.24
C PHE A 76 17.05 22.53 26.23
N ILE A 77 17.80 23.19 25.36
CA ILE A 77 18.57 22.52 24.28
C ILE A 77 19.67 21.62 24.84
N TYR A 78 20.28 21.98 25.98
CA TYR A 78 21.30 21.13 26.62
C TYR A 78 20.79 19.76 27.08
N MET A 79 19.45 19.60 27.21
CA MET A 79 18.83 18.31 27.57
C MET A 79 18.82 17.32 26.42
N ILE A 80 18.91 17.82 25.17
CA ILE A 80 18.81 16.99 23.97
C ILE A 80 19.84 15.86 23.93
N PRO A 81 21.14 16.09 24.22
CA PRO A 81 22.14 15.00 24.21
C PRO A 81 21.82 13.84 25.15
N SER A 82 21.26 14.14 26.32
CA SER A 82 20.93 13.13 27.33
C SER A 82 19.66 12.34 27.00
N LEU A 83 18.74 12.96 26.27
CA LEU A 83 17.46 12.36 25.90
C LEU A 83 17.50 11.67 24.51
N LEU A 84 18.45 12.06 23.66
CA LEU A 84 18.57 11.52 22.30
C LEU A 84 18.84 10.01 22.36
N ALA A 85 18.15 9.28 21.50
CA ALA A 85 18.19 7.82 21.43
C ALA A 85 17.60 7.06 22.64
N GLN A 86 17.16 7.74 23.71
CA GLN A 86 16.47 7.09 24.82
C GLN A 86 15.13 6.52 24.37
N PRO A 87 14.67 5.38 24.91
CA PRO A 87 13.36 4.81 24.65
C PRO A 87 12.23 5.81 24.99
N ARG A 88 11.31 6.01 24.05
CA ARG A 88 10.16 6.90 24.23
C ARG A 88 8.88 6.15 24.53
N THR A 89 8.59 5.14 23.73
CA THR A 89 7.37 4.31 23.86
C THR A 89 7.70 2.85 23.63
N LYS A 90 6.95 2.00 24.31
CA LYS A 90 6.91 0.55 24.07
C LYS A 90 5.67 0.25 23.22
N SER A 91 5.82 -0.57 22.20
CA SER A 91 4.73 -1.06 21.37
C SER A 91 4.89 -2.55 21.07
N ILE A 92 3.93 -3.12 20.37
CA ILE A 92 3.97 -4.50 19.88
C ILE A 92 4.41 -4.45 18.44
N HIS A 93 5.32 -5.33 18.02
CA HIS A 93 5.63 -5.50 16.60
C HIS A 93 4.39 -6.02 15.87
N PRO A 94 4.00 -5.43 14.72
CA PRO A 94 2.72 -5.75 14.10
C PRO A 94 2.61 -7.18 13.58
N CYS A 95 3.73 -7.87 13.36
CA CYS A 95 3.76 -9.15 12.65
C CYS A 95 4.64 -10.21 13.33
N ALA A 96 5.62 -9.79 14.14
CA ALA A 96 6.63 -10.69 14.68
C ALA A 96 6.14 -11.42 15.92
N VAL A 97 6.34 -12.74 15.91
CA VAL A 97 6.12 -13.62 17.05
C VAL A 97 7.36 -14.45 17.32
N ILE A 98 7.56 -14.81 18.57
CA ILE A 98 8.57 -15.78 19.02
C ILE A 98 7.87 -17.05 19.44
N ILE A 99 8.44 -18.20 19.09
CA ILE A 99 8.02 -19.50 19.55
C ILE A 99 9.13 -20.06 20.45
N PHE A 100 8.81 -20.24 21.72
CA PHE A 100 9.75 -20.78 22.69
C PHE A 100 9.76 -22.31 22.66
N PRO A 101 10.93 -22.97 22.86
CA PRO A 101 11.04 -24.44 22.75
C PRO A 101 10.30 -25.18 23.87
N ASP A 102 10.13 -24.54 25.04
CA ASP A 102 9.45 -25.12 26.20
C ASP A 102 8.36 -24.19 26.71
N VAL A 103 7.56 -24.67 27.67
CA VAL A 103 6.56 -23.86 28.35
C VAL A 103 7.24 -22.61 28.90
N MET A 104 6.79 -21.48 28.42
CA MET A 104 7.30 -20.18 28.82
C MET A 104 6.87 -19.91 30.26
N THR A 105 7.70 -20.32 31.25
CA THR A 105 7.54 -19.83 32.58
C THR A 105 8.02 -18.39 32.63
N SER A 106 7.22 -17.52 33.23
CA SER A 106 7.48 -16.09 33.28
C SER A 106 8.94 -15.80 33.64
N ASN A 107 9.64 -15.12 32.77
CA ASN A 107 10.99 -14.61 32.96
C ASN A 107 12.18 -15.60 32.95
N GLU A 108 11.98 -16.89 32.66
CA GLU A 108 13.12 -17.82 32.58
C GLU A 108 13.90 -17.63 31.25
N TRP A 109 13.19 -17.36 30.11
CA TRP A 109 13.83 -17.13 28.83
C TRP A 109 13.99 -15.64 28.53
N VAL A 110 12.86 -14.91 28.49
CA VAL A 110 12.81 -13.49 28.15
C VAL A 110 11.75 -12.82 29.04
N PRO A 111 12.01 -11.63 29.60
CA PRO A 111 10.99 -10.88 30.33
C PRO A 111 9.78 -10.60 29.41
N THR A 112 8.57 -10.84 29.91
CA THR A 112 7.33 -10.64 29.18
C THR A 112 6.38 -9.71 29.91
N ARG A 113 5.45 -9.10 29.17
CA ARG A 113 4.33 -8.33 29.71
C ARG A 113 3.05 -8.68 28.97
N ILE A 114 1.92 -8.39 29.60
CA ILE A 114 0.61 -8.46 28.92
C ILE A 114 0.27 -7.07 28.38
N GLN A 115 0.00 -6.99 27.07
CA GLN A 115 -0.43 -5.75 26.42
C GLN A 115 -1.53 -6.10 25.40
N GLN A 116 -2.68 -5.44 25.50
CA GLN A 116 -3.86 -5.70 24.65
C GLN A 116 -4.30 -7.18 24.67
N GLY A 117 -4.17 -7.86 25.80
CA GLY A 117 -4.52 -9.27 25.95
C GLY A 117 -3.50 -10.26 25.40
N MET A 118 -2.39 -9.81 24.81
CA MET A 118 -1.33 -10.64 24.25
C MET A 118 -0.09 -10.65 25.15
N THR A 119 0.60 -11.79 25.18
CA THR A 119 1.94 -11.90 25.78
C THR A 119 2.96 -11.25 24.85
N VAL A 120 3.74 -10.30 25.36
CA VAL A 120 4.71 -9.52 24.59
C VAL A 120 6.08 -9.61 25.23
N CYS A 121 7.12 -9.96 24.47
CA CYS A 121 8.51 -9.93 24.92
C CYS A 121 8.97 -8.49 25.21
N GLU A 122 9.72 -8.31 26.29
CA GLU A 122 10.31 -7.01 26.66
C GLU A 122 11.60 -6.71 25.87
N TRP A 123 12.10 -7.65 25.09
CA TRP A 123 13.23 -7.45 24.19
C TRP A 123 12.75 -7.10 22.77
N SER A 124 13.54 -6.33 22.06
CA SER A 124 13.32 -6.06 20.63
C SER A 124 13.79 -7.21 19.75
N GLY A 125 13.44 -7.17 18.45
CA GLY A 125 13.86 -8.20 17.51
C GLY A 125 15.39 -8.39 17.44
N TYR A 126 16.16 -7.32 17.64
CA TYR A 126 17.63 -7.38 17.59
C TYR A 126 18.20 -8.16 18.80
N GLU A 127 17.75 -7.87 20.01
CA GLU A 127 18.20 -8.61 21.19
C GLU A 127 17.78 -10.07 21.16
N LEU A 128 16.60 -10.35 20.58
CA LEU A 128 16.11 -11.72 20.40
C LEU A 128 16.94 -12.50 19.37
N ASP A 129 17.29 -11.88 18.23
CA ASP A 129 18.19 -12.47 17.23
C ASP A 129 19.59 -12.74 17.81
N ASP A 130 20.15 -11.78 18.55
CA ASP A 130 21.48 -11.91 19.21
C ASP A 130 21.47 -13.02 20.27
N ALA A 131 20.34 -13.25 20.93
CA ALA A 131 20.17 -14.33 21.89
C ALA A 131 19.87 -15.70 21.24
N GLY A 132 19.73 -15.75 19.89
CA GLY A 132 19.50 -16.97 19.14
C GLY A 132 18.04 -17.43 19.08
N PHE A 133 17.08 -16.57 19.44
CA PHE A 133 15.66 -16.89 19.27
C PHE A 133 15.21 -16.69 17.82
N LEU A 134 14.42 -17.63 17.33
CA LEU A 134 13.80 -17.55 16.01
C LEU A 134 12.59 -16.59 16.05
N LYS A 135 12.69 -15.48 15.31
CA LYS A 135 11.63 -14.51 15.12
C LYS A 135 10.87 -14.82 13.83
N GLU A 136 9.61 -15.19 13.96
CA GLU A 136 8.72 -15.42 12.81
C GLU A 136 7.89 -14.16 12.51
N ASP A 137 7.94 -13.67 11.29
CA ASP A 137 7.15 -12.54 10.83
C ASP A 137 5.90 -13.02 10.08
N ILE A 138 4.73 -12.93 10.71
CA ILE A 138 3.45 -13.32 10.11
C ILE A 138 2.73 -12.06 9.64
N LEU A 139 2.84 -11.79 8.36
CA LEU A 139 2.25 -10.60 7.72
C LEU A 139 0.84 -10.90 7.22
N GLY A 140 -0.17 -10.38 7.91
CA GLY A 140 -1.53 -10.28 7.37
C GLY A 140 -1.63 -9.08 6.41
N ILE A 141 -1.95 -9.33 5.15
CA ILE A 141 -2.15 -8.27 4.15
C ILE A 141 -3.64 -8.06 3.96
N LYS A 142 -4.19 -6.95 4.49
CA LYS A 142 -5.61 -6.57 4.32
C LYS A 142 -6.09 -6.57 2.86
N GLN A 143 -5.17 -6.44 1.91
CA GLN A 143 -5.51 -6.48 0.49
C GLN A 143 -6.02 -7.85 0.04
N LEU A 144 -5.55 -8.92 0.66
CA LEU A 144 -6.02 -10.28 0.34
C LEU A 144 -7.45 -10.50 0.86
N ASP A 145 -7.78 -9.97 2.05
CA ASP A 145 -9.16 -9.97 2.56
C ASP A 145 -10.10 -9.23 1.61
N LYS A 146 -9.67 -8.03 1.15
CA LYS A 146 -10.43 -7.29 0.13
C LYS A 146 -10.61 -8.06 -1.17
N PHE A 147 -9.59 -8.78 -1.63
CA PHE A 147 -9.73 -9.60 -2.84
C PHE A 147 -10.81 -10.67 -2.64
N GLN A 148 -10.80 -11.36 -1.51
CA GLN A 148 -11.82 -12.36 -1.21
C GLN A 148 -13.22 -11.75 -1.21
N ASP A 149 -13.41 -10.63 -0.51
CA ASP A 149 -14.71 -9.94 -0.44
C ASP A 149 -15.18 -9.45 -1.83
N ILE A 150 -14.25 -8.98 -2.67
CA ILE A 150 -14.57 -8.57 -4.05
C ILE A 150 -15.00 -9.78 -4.88
N LEU A 151 -14.29 -10.91 -4.79
CA LEU A 151 -14.61 -12.12 -5.52
C LEU A 151 -15.96 -12.70 -5.09
N ASP A 152 -16.24 -12.73 -3.78
CA ASP A 152 -17.52 -13.17 -3.22
C ASP A 152 -18.67 -12.26 -3.71
N LEU A 153 -18.42 -10.95 -3.80
CA LEU A 153 -19.40 -10.00 -4.30
C LEU A 153 -19.63 -10.14 -5.82
N ILE A 154 -18.59 -10.44 -6.59
CA ILE A 154 -18.69 -10.76 -8.03
C ILE A 154 -19.57 -12.01 -8.23
N GLU A 155 -19.33 -13.07 -7.46
CA GLU A 155 -20.11 -14.29 -7.50
C GLU A 155 -21.57 -14.05 -7.11
N LYS A 156 -21.80 -13.34 -6.01
CA LYS A 156 -23.14 -12.93 -5.54
C LYS A 156 -23.92 -12.13 -6.59
N ASN A 157 -23.21 -11.32 -7.37
CA ASN A 157 -23.76 -10.52 -8.46
C ASN A 157 -23.97 -11.33 -9.77
N GLY A 158 -23.74 -12.65 -9.76
CA GLY A 158 -23.93 -13.54 -10.91
C GLY A 158 -22.94 -13.33 -12.05
N LYS A 159 -21.81 -12.66 -11.80
CA LYS A 159 -20.74 -12.47 -12.77
C LYS A 159 -19.71 -13.60 -12.71
N PRO A 160 -19.01 -13.89 -13.83
CA PRO A 160 -17.92 -14.85 -13.79
C PRO A 160 -16.80 -14.34 -12.88
N VAL A 161 -16.44 -15.16 -11.89
CA VAL A 161 -15.37 -14.85 -10.94
C VAL A 161 -14.01 -15.03 -11.63
N PRO A 162 -13.16 -14.00 -11.70
CA PRO A 162 -11.85 -14.12 -12.32
C PRO A 162 -10.92 -14.93 -11.44
N ASP A 163 -10.04 -15.73 -12.04
CA ASP A 163 -8.89 -16.28 -11.34
C ASP A 163 -7.84 -15.16 -11.20
N ILE A 164 -7.77 -14.53 -10.01
CA ILE A 164 -6.91 -13.36 -9.79
C ILE A 164 -5.43 -13.67 -9.92
N TYR A 165 -5.03 -14.94 -9.78
CA TYR A 165 -3.64 -15.38 -9.96
C TYR A 165 -3.27 -15.62 -11.43
N ASN A 166 -4.25 -15.60 -12.34
CA ASN A 166 -4.05 -15.86 -13.78
C ASN A 166 -4.69 -14.79 -14.66
N LEU A 167 -4.52 -13.54 -14.29
CA LEU A 167 -5.12 -12.43 -15.02
C LEU A 167 -4.36 -12.15 -16.32
N PRO A 168 -5.06 -11.97 -17.45
CA PRO A 168 -4.42 -11.60 -18.69
C PRO A 168 -3.85 -10.18 -18.61
N GLN A 169 -2.69 -9.96 -19.24
CA GLN A 169 -2.11 -8.64 -19.36
C GLN A 169 -2.99 -7.78 -20.30
N LYS A 170 -3.52 -6.66 -19.80
CA LYS A 170 -4.43 -5.77 -20.53
C LYS A 170 -3.92 -4.34 -20.50
N ASP A 171 -3.82 -3.73 -21.69
CA ASP A 171 -3.39 -2.34 -21.86
C ASP A 171 -4.26 -1.36 -21.07
N GLU A 172 -5.54 -1.67 -20.90
CA GLU A 172 -6.47 -0.83 -20.15
C GLU A 172 -6.08 -0.72 -18.67
N VAL A 173 -5.59 -1.81 -18.08
CA VAL A 173 -5.10 -1.83 -16.69
C VAL A 173 -3.89 -0.91 -16.55
N TYR A 174 -2.93 -0.99 -17.46
CA TYR A 174 -1.75 -0.12 -17.44
C TYR A 174 -2.11 1.35 -17.68
N ARG A 175 -3.10 1.65 -18.54
CA ARG A 175 -3.61 3.02 -18.73
C ARG A 175 -4.15 3.62 -17.43
N TYR A 176 -4.84 2.84 -16.61
CA TYR A 176 -5.34 3.31 -15.32
C TYR A 176 -4.19 3.72 -14.39
N PHE A 177 -3.12 2.91 -14.31
CA PHE A 177 -1.89 3.31 -13.59
C PHE A 177 -1.32 4.62 -14.15
N GLY A 178 -1.20 4.73 -15.47
CA GLY A 178 -0.67 5.91 -16.17
C GLY A 178 -1.54 7.16 -16.04
N ASN A 179 -2.83 7.02 -15.82
CA ASN A 179 -3.74 8.12 -15.53
C ASN A 179 -3.73 8.52 -14.05
N GLY A 180 -3.08 7.73 -13.18
CA GLY A 180 -3.04 7.93 -11.74
C GLY A 180 -4.36 7.60 -11.06
N TRP A 181 -5.19 6.76 -11.65
CA TRP A 181 -6.41 6.23 -11.03
C TRP A 181 -6.04 5.03 -10.15
N ASN A 182 -5.27 5.32 -9.09
CA ASN A 182 -4.63 4.34 -8.23
C ASN A 182 -5.21 4.29 -6.81
N GLY A 183 -6.39 4.87 -6.59
CA GLY A 183 -7.10 4.78 -5.31
C GLY A 183 -7.35 3.32 -4.94
N ASP A 184 -6.99 2.94 -3.72
CA ASP A 184 -7.03 1.57 -3.17
C ASP A 184 -6.22 0.51 -3.95
N ILE A 185 -5.23 0.92 -4.73
CA ILE A 185 -4.36 -0.03 -5.42
C ILE A 185 -3.16 -0.35 -4.54
N PHE A 186 -2.97 -1.63 -4.25
CA PHE A 186 -1.86 -2.12 -3.42
C PHE A 186 -0.52 -1.53 -3.88
N GLN A 187 0.25 -0.98 -2.96
CA GLN A 187 1.49 -0.22 -3.16
C GLN A 187 1.32 1.10 -3.92
N PHE A 188 0.45 1.21 -4.93
CA PHE A 188 0.33 2.35 -5.83
C PHE A 188 -0.64 3.44 -5.35
N GLY A 189 -1.41 3.20 -4.28
CA GLY A 189 -2.44 4.12 -3.78
C GLY A 189 -1.91 5.40 -3.12
N SER A 190 -0.61 5.48 -2.80
CA SER A 190 -0.03 6.70 -2.26
C SER A 190 0.04 7.81 -3.31
N THR A 191 -0.21 9.06 -2.91
CA THR A 191 -0.17 10.23 -3.82
C THR A 191 1.14 10.29 -4.62
N GLY A 192 2.26 10.07 -3.95
CA GLY A 192 3.57 10.15 -4.58
C GLY A 192 3.82 9.09 -5.64
N LEU A 193 3.53 7.81 -5.35
CA LEU A 193 3.71 6.74 -6.34
C LEU A 193 2.65 6.83 -7.44
N SER A 194 1.44 7.31 -7.15
CA SER A 194 0.42 7.59 -8.15
C SER A 194 0.88 8.69 -9.13
N ASP A 195 1.46 9.78 -8.62
CA ASP A 195 2.01 10.85 -9.46
C ASP A 195 3.25 10.39 -10.26
N TYR A 196 4.05 9.51 -9.68
CA TYR A 196 5.15 8.88 -10.40
C TYR A 196 4.63 7.98 -11.54
N SER A 197 3.59 7.18 -11.29
CA SER A 197 2.95 6.33 -12.32
C SER A 197 2.42 7.13 -13.51
N LYS A 198 1.88 8.34 -13.28
CA LYS A 198 1.47 9.26 -14.38
C LYS A 198 2.64 9.66 -15.28
N LYS A 199 3.81 9.88 -14.69
CA LYS A 199 5.02 10.21 -15.45
C LYS A 199 5.61 8.99 -16.13
N LEU A 200 5.62 7.85 -15.45
CA LEU A 200 6.17 6.59 -15.94
C LEU A 200 5.37 6.01 -17.11
N LYS A 201 4.04 6.17 -17.11
CA LYS A 201 3.13 5.62 -18.12
C LYS A 201 3.40 4.12 -18.35
N PRO A 202 3.20 3.26 -17.36
CA PRO A 202 3.53 1.85 -17.46
C PRO A 202 2.75 1.18 -18.59
N GLN A 203 3.39 0.23 -19.26
CA GLN A 203 2.83 -0.52 -20.39
C GLN A 203 2.93 -2.04 -20.18
N VAL A 204 3.86 -2.46 -19.32
CA VAL A 204 4.13 -3.87 -19.01
C VAL A 204 4.37 -4.04 -17.52
N ILE A 205 4.26 -5.27 -17.05
CA ILE A 205 4.48 -5.57 -15.62
C ILE A 205 5.88 -5.17 -15.13
N ALA A 206 6.90 -5.26 -16.00
CA ALA A 206 8.25 -4.83 -15.69
C ALA A 206 8.33 -3.35 -15.28
N ASP A 207 7.50 -2.49 -15.86
CA ASP A 207 7.40 -1.08 -15.48
C ASP A 207 6.86 -0.91 -14.05
N LEU A 208 5.90 -1.74 -13.65
CA LEU A 208 5.34 -1.72 -12.30
C LEU A 208 6.36 -2.23 -11.27
N ILE A 209 7.12 -3.27 -11.62
CA ILE A 209 8.21 -3.80 -10.79
C ILE A 209 9.28 -2.71 -10.59
N ALA A 210 9.68 -2.05 -11.68
CA ALA A 210 10.63 -0.94 -11.63
C ALA A 210 10.07 0.24 -10.83
N ALA A 211 8.79 0.57 -10.96
CA ALA A 211 8.16 1.65 -10.21
C ALA A 211 8.26 1.43 -8.69
N VAL A 212 7.93 0.24 -8.22
CA VAL A 212 8.01 -0.13 -6.80
C VAL A 212 9.46 -0.10 -6.30
N ALA A 213 10.43 -0.48 -7.12
CA ALA A 213 11.84 -0.50 -6.77
C ALA A 213 12.47 0.91 -6.76
N LEU A 214 12.08 1.78 -7.70
CA LEU A 214 12.64 3.13 -7.88
C LEU A 214 11.99 4.19 -6.99
N TYR A 215 10.72 4.01 -6.61
CA TYR A 215 10.01 4.98 -5.77
C TYR A 215 10.27 4.73 -4.28
N ARG A 216 11.52 4.97 -3.86
CA ARG A 216 12.01 4.82 -2.48
C ARG A 216 13.00 5.93 -2.15
N PRO A 217 13.21 6.25 -0.86
CA PRO A 217 14.09 7.35 -0.48
C PRO A 217 15.44 7.34 -1.19
N GLY A 218 16.16 6.23 -1.19
CA GLY A 218 17.49 6.14 -1.80
C GLY A 218 17.52 6.43 -3.31
N PRO A 219 16.83 5.64 -4.16
CA PRO A 219 16.76 5.91 -5.59
C PRO A 219 16.15 7.28 -5.93
N MET A 220 15.22 7.78 -5.09
CA MET A 220 14.62 9.11 -5.27
C MET A 220 15.60 10.25 -4.99
N ASP A 221 16.44 10.12 -3.97
CA ASP A 221 17.44 11.14 -3.61
C ASP A 221 18.46 11.36 -4.73
N ASN A 222 18.72 10.31 -5.54
CA ASN A 222 19.59 10.37 -6.73
C ASN A 222 18.81 10.59 -8.04
N HIS A 223 17.54 10.92 -7.98
CA HIS A 223 16.70 11.17 -9.16
C HIS A 223 16.62 10.00 -10.15
N TYR A 224 16.93 8.77 -9.74
CA TYR A 224 16.87 7.58 -10.61
C TYR A 224 15.48 7.35 -11.21
N HIS A 225 14.44 7.59 -10.42
CA HIS A 225 13.06 7.53 -10.87
C HIS A 225 12.75 8.53 -12.00
N GLU A 226 13.37 9.72 -11.99
CA GLU A 226 13.21 10.72 -13.07
C GLU A 226 14.03 10.35 -14.31
N VAL A 227 15.25 9.86 -14.12
CA VAL A 227 16.10 9.40 -15.23
C VAL A 227 15.42 8.24 -15.97
N TYR A 228 14.88 7.26 -15.23
CA TYR A 228 14.13 6.14 -15.81
C TYR A 228 12.98 6.62 -16.71
N VAL A 229 12.17 7.57 -16.23
CA VAL A 229 11.06 8.16 -16.99
C VAL A 229 11.56 8.87 -18.26
N LYS A 230 12.64 9.66 -18.15
CA LYS A 230 13.20 10.38 -19.30
C LYS A 230 13.75 9.45 -20.35
N CYS A 231 14.44 8.39 -19.97
CA CYS A 231 14.94 7.39 -20.93
C CYS A 231 13.79 6.63 -21.58
N LYS A 232 12.78 6.22 -20.79
CA LYS A 232 11.64 5.46 -21.30
C LYS A 232 10.73 6.28 -22.23
N ASN A 233 10.36 7.50 -21.83
CA ASN A 233 9.27 8.25 -22.45
C ASN A 233 9.72 9.47 -23.27
N GLU A 234 10.92 10.01 -23.02
CA GLU A 234 11.37 11.27 -23.62
C GLU A 234 12.58 11.07 -24.56
N GLY A 235 13.00 9.82 -24.78
CA GLY A 235 14.10 9.47 -25.70
C GLY A 235 15.49 9.91 -25.22
N ARG A 236 15.67 10.12 -23.90
CA ARG A 236 17.00 10.39 -23.35
C ARG A 236 17.86 9.14 -23.51
N GLU A 237 19.06 9.31 -24.10
CA GLU A 237 20.04 8.21 -24.16
C GLU A 237 20.47 7.75 -22.76
N PRO A 238 20.43 6.42 -22.50
CA PRO A 238 20.94 5.85 -21.27
C PRO A 238 22.42 6.15 -21.07
N THR A 239 22.81 6.39 -19.84
CA THR A 239 24.22 6.51 -19.45
C THR A 239 24.62 5.28 -18.66
N TYR A 240 25.64 4.57 -19.12
CA TYR A 240 26.12 3.35 -18.51
C TYR A 240 27.40 3.59 -17.70
N LEU A 241 27.53 2.93 -16.57
CA LEU A 241 28.82 2.79 -15.89
C LEU A 241 29.72 1.88 -16.73
N TRP A 242 31.04 2.00 -16.58
CA TRP A 242 31.97 1.25 -17.38
C TRP A 242 31.68 -0.26 -17.38
N GLY A 243 31.45 -0.82 -18.56
CA GLY A 243 31.19 -2.25 -18.79
C GLY A 243 29.87 -2.79 -18.26
N THR A 244 28.93 -1.94 -17.84
CA THR A 244 27.65 -2.37 -17.25
C THR A 244 26.48 -2.39 -18.23
N GLU A 245 26.70 -2.09 -19.53
CA GLU A 245 25.65 -1.93 -20.54
C GLU A 245 24.73 -3.15 -20.60
N GLU A 246 25.30 -4.36 -20.75
CA GLU A 246 24.52 -5.59 -20.85
C GLU A 246 23.76 -5.94 -19.57
N ILE A 247 24.27 -5.51 -18.41
CA ILE A 247 23.68 -5.77 -17.10
C ILE A 247 22.50 -4.81 -16.81
N THR A 248 22.62 -3.57 -17.29
CA THR A 248 21.69 -2.50 -16.90
C THR A 248 20.85 -1.95 -18.06
N LYS A 249 20.94 -2.53 -19.26
CA LYS A 249 20.17 -2.08 -20.44
C LYS A 249 18.67 -2.05 -20.21
N ASP A 250 18.11 -3.05 -19.54
CA ASP A 250 16.67 -3.13 -19.23
C ASP A 250 16.20 -2.09 -18.20
N THR A 251 17.14 -1.46 -17.52
CA THR A 251 16.91 -0.40 -16.54
C THR A 251 17.54 0.93 -16.96
N TYR A 252 17.83 1.09 -18.24
CA TYR A 252 18.38 2.32 -18.83
C TYR A 252 19.69 2.78 -18.18
N GLY A 253 20.58 1.86 -17.86
CA GLY A 253 21.87 2.15 -17.21
C GLY A 253 21.78 2.34 -15.70
N LEU A 254 20.58 2.26 -15.11
CA LEU A 254 20.38 2.44 -13.68
C LEU A 254 20.52 1.13 -12.90
N LEU A 255 21.14 1.23 -11.73
CA LEU A 255 21.14 0.15 -10.75
C LEU A 255 19.77 0.16 -10.04
N VAL A 256 18.97 -0.87 -10.28
CA VAL A 256 17.61 -1.01 -9.71
C VAL A 256 17.49 -2.27 -8.87
N TYR A 257 18.19 -3.33 -9.23
CA TYR A 257 18.10 -4.65 -8.61
C TYR A 257 19.41 -5.10 -7.99
N GLN A 258 19.35 -5.91 -6.95
CA GLN A 258 20.53 -6.48 -6.26
C GLN A 258 21.37 -7.33 -7.21
N GLU A 259 20.72 -8.06 -8.07
CA GLU A 259 21.30 -8.94 -9.05
C GLU A 259 22.23 -8.20 -10.01
N GLN A 260 21.87 -6.99 -10.39
CA GLN A 260 22.72 -6.15 -11.22
C GLN A 260 24.07 -5.86 -10.53
N ILE A 261 24.05 -5.59 -9.23
CA ILE A 261 25.25 -5.36 -8.44
C ILE A 261 26.11 -6.63 -8.36
N MET A 262 25.49 -7.77 -8.10
CA MET A 262 26.17 -9.04 -8.00
C MET A 262 26.80 -9.43 -9.35
N GLN A 263 26.08 -9.21 -10.47
CA GLN A 263 26.61 -9.42 -11.82
C GLN A 263 27.79 -8.51 -12.14
N ILE A 264 27.75 -7.24 -11.72
CA ILE A 264 28.86 -6.31 -11.87
C ILE A 264 30.08 -6.81 -11.10
N PHE A 265 29.96 -7.22 -9.88
CA PHE A 265 31.05 -7.76 -9.08
C PHE A 265 31.61 -9.07 -9.68
N GLN A 266 30.74 -9.92 -10.19
CA GLN A 266 31.16 -11.15 -10.84
C GLN A 266 31.85 -10.89 -12.18
N GLN A 267 31.18 -10.19 -13.10
CA GLN A 267 31.65 -10.06 -14.47
C GLN A 267 32.83 -9.09 -14.60
N LEU A 268 32.77 -7.99 -13.87
CA LEU A 268 33.79 -6.94 -13.93
C LEU A 268 34.80 -7.03 -12.77
N GLY A 269 34.35 -7.39 -11.57
CA GLY A 269 35.19 -7.54 -10.39
C GLY A 269 35.97 -8.85 -10.34
N GLY A 270 35.57 -9.87 -11.11
CA GLY A 270 36.19 -11.19 -11.10
C GLY A 270 35.92 -12.01 -9.85
N LEU A 271 34.86 -11.65 -9.08
CA LEU A 271 34.46 -12.39 -7.92
C LEU A 271 33.63 -13.62 -8.33
N THR A 272 33.64 -14.63 -7.48
CA THR A 272 32.57 -15.62 -7.48
C THR A 272 31.27 -14.96 -7.01
N MET A 273 30.13 -15.54 -7.33
CA MET A 273 28.84 -14.97 -6.94
C MET A 273 28.66 -14.95 -5.41
N LYS A 274 29.24 -15.91 -4.69
CA LYS A 274 29.29 -15.91 -3.23
C LYS A 274 30.02 -14.69 -2.69
N GLU A 275 31.21 -14.42 -3.21
CA GLU A 275 31.99 -13.24 -2.82
C GLU A 275 31.23 -11.96 -3.20
N ALA A 276 30.55 -11.92 -4.34
CA ALA A 276 29.72 -10.80 -4.73
C ALA A 276 28.56 -10.54 -3.75
N ASP A 277 27.91 -11.60 -3.26
CA ASP A 277 26.87 -11.46 -2.23
C ASP A 277 27.46 -11.09 -0.86
N ASP A 278 28.60 -11.65 -0.48
CA ASP A 278 29.31 -11.27 0.75
C ASP A 278 29.69 -9.77 0.74
N VAL A 279 30.18 -9.26 -0.41
CA VAL A 279 30.42 -7.82 -0.60
C VAL A 279 29.15 -7.02 -0.45
N ARG A 280 28.08 -7.43 -1.12
CA ARG A 280 26.77 -6.77 -1.05
C ARG A 280 26.23 -6.71 0.40
N ARG A 281 26.33 -7.81 1.14
CA ARG A 281 25.92 -7.89 2.55
C ARG A 281 26.79 -7.00 3.45
N ALA A 282 28.10 -7.00 3.24
CA ALA A 282 29.05 -6.15 3.97
C ALA A 282 28.74 -4.66 3.72
N MET A 283 28.46 -4.29 2.48
CA MET A 283 28.03 -2.95 2.10
C MET A 283 26.69 -2.56 2.74
N GLY A 284 25.69 -3.45 2.70
CA GLY A 284 24.39 -3.22 3.30
C GLY A 284 24.41 -3.06 4.82
N LYS A 285 25.30 -3.79 5.51
CA LYS A 285 25.51 -3.71 6.96
C LYS A 285 26.56 -2.65 7.38
N LEU A 286 27.14 -1.92 6.41
CA LEU A 286 28.13 -0.85 6.63
C LEU A 286 29.32 -1.31 7.51
N LYS A 287 29.90 -2.48 7.23
CA LYS A 287 31.09 -2.99 7.93
C LYS A 287 32.36 -2.45 7.29
N PRO A 288 33.01 -1.39 7.85
CA PRO A 288 34.10 -0.67 7.17
C PRO A 288 35.31 -1.52 6.83
N GLU A 289 35.73 -2.40 7.76
CA GLU A 289 36.91 -3.25 7.61
C GLU A 289 36.75 -4.28 6.49
N GLU A 290 35.58 -4.93 6.42
CA GLU A 290 35.27 -5.86 5.34
C GLU A 290 35.14 -5.13 3.99
N MET A 291 34.57 -3.95 3.97
CA MET A 291 34.41 -3.13 2.77
C MET A 291 35.74 -2.70 2.15
N ILE A 292 36.75 -2.32 2.98
CA ILE A 292 38.10 -1.93 2.48
C ILE A 292 38.72 -3.14 1.79
N LYS A 293 38.72 -4.31 2.43
CA LYS A 293 39.26 -5.55 1.86
C LYS A 293 38.64 -5.89 0.51
N TRP A 294 37.30 -5.82 0.43
CA TRP A 294 36.57 -6.14 -0.79
C TRP A 294 36.77 -5.10 -1.90
N LYS A 295 36.87 -3.80 -1.55
CA LYS A 295 37.14 -2.75 -2.54
C LYS A 295 38.45 -3.03 -3.29
N ASP A 296 39.49 -3.38 -2.58
CA ASP A 296 40.81 -3.65 -3.21
C ASP A 296 40.78 -4.90 -4.08
N TYR A 297 40.05 -5.92 -3.68
CA TYR A 297 39.89 -7.15 -4.47
C TYR A 297 39.10 -6.89 -5.77
N VAL A 298 37.94 -6.26 -5.66
CA VAL A 298 37.08 -5.90 -6.81
C VAL A 298 37.83 -4.98 -7.77
N LYS A 299 38.57 -3.98 -7.23
CA LYS A 299 39.40 -3.07 -8.02
C LYS A 299 40.40 -3.78 -8.91
N LYS A 300 41.10 -4.80 -8.40
CA LYS A 300 42.01 -5.63 -9.20
C LYS A 300 41.30 -6.30 -10.38
N GLY A 301 40.11 -6.84 -10.17
CA GLY A 301 39.31 -7.45 -11.23
C GLY A 301 38.92 -6.46 -12.33
N PHE A 302 38.46 -5.27 -11.98
CA PHE A 302 38.13 -4.21 -12.93
C PHE A 302 39.34 -3.76 -13.74
N LEU A 303 40.46 -3.46 -13.06
CA LEU A 303 41.70 -3.00 -13.71
C LEU A 303 42.26 -4.05 -14.64
N SER A 304 42.18 -5.35 -14.30
CA SER A 304 42.66 -6.45 -15.17
C SER A 304 41.85 -6.57 -16.47
N ARG A 305 40.66 -5.98 -16.53
CA ARG A 305 39.80 -5.94 -17.71
C ARG A 305 39.88 -4.62 -18.48
N GLY A 306 40.83 -3.75 -18.11
CA GLY A 306 41.05 -2.48 -18.80
C GLY A 306 40.26 -1.29 -18.28
N CYS A 307 39.61 -1.40 -17.13
CA CYS A 307 38.93 -0.29 -16.46
C CYS A 307 39.95 0.73 -15.93
N THR A 308 39.63 2.02 -15.99
CA THR A 308 40.46 3.05 -15.34
C THR A 308 40.17 3.11 -13.84
N ILE A 309 41.04 3.72 -13.08
CA ILE A 309 40.84 3.92 -11.63
C ILE A 309 39.64 4.83 -11.39
N GLU A 310 39.44 5.85 -12.21
CA GLU A 310 38.36 6.83 -12.13
C GLU A 310 36.99 6.17 -12.41
N ASP A 311 36.90 5.33 -13.44
CA ASP A 311 35.68 4.58 -13.78
C ASP A 311 35.34 3.56 -12.69
N PHE A 312 36.37 2.89 -12.13
CA PHE A 312 36.15 1.99 -10.99
C PHE A 312 35.63 2.72 -9.77
N ASP A 313 36.24 3.83 -9.37
CA ASP A 313 35.84 4.58 -8.19
C ASP A 313 34.43 5.15 -8.37
N SER A 314 34.06 5.63 -9.57
CA SER A 314 32.72 6.05 -9.93
C SER A 314 31.69 4.90 -9.80
N THR A 315 32.03 3.73 -10.35
CA THR A 315 31.18 2.54 -10.27
C THR A 315 31.02 2.06 -8.83
N TRP A 316 32.08 2.04 -8.06
CA TRP A 316 32.09 1.63 -6.66
C TRP A 316 31.21 2.55 -5.80
N GLU A 317 31.30 3.86 -5.99
CA GLU A 317 30.46 4.83 -5.26
C GLU A 317 28.97 4.68 -5.61
N ALA A 318 28.65 4.47 -6.88
CA ALA A 318 27.27 4.22 -7.32
C ALA A 318 26.70 2.95 -6.67
N ILE A 319 27.50 1.87 -6.62
CA ILE A 319 27.10 0.61 -5.99
C ILE A 319 26.94 0.77 -4.47
N LEU A 320 27.90 1.43 -3.79
CA LEU A 320 27.84 1.70 -2.36
C LEU A 320 26.55 2.41 -1.94
N PHE A 321 26.16 3.39 -2.73
CA PHE A 321 24.94 4.13 -2.51
C PHE A 321 23.70 3.23 -2.67
N PHE A 322 23.70 2.38 -3.70
CA PHE A 322 22.53 1.59 -4.08
C PHE A 322 22.32 0.34 -3.23
N THR A 323 23.41 -0.29 -2.70
CA THR A 323 23.32 -1.54 -1.91
C THR A 323 22.42 -1.47 -0.69
N ARG A 324 22.14 -0.30 -0.17
CA ARG A 324 21.26 -0.08 0.98
C ARG A 324 19.78 -0.30 0.65
N TYR A 325 19.38 -0.40 -0.63
CA TYR A 325 17.98 -0.26 -1.06
C TYR A 325 17.48 -1.23 -2.14
N SER A 326 18.20 -2.30 -2.48
CA SER A 326 18.00 -3.18 -3.64
C SER A 326 17.08 -4.44 -3.46
N PHE A 327 16.50 -5.03 -4.53
CA PHE A 327 15.50 -6.15 -4.57
C PHE A 327 15.84 -7.32 -5.53
N ASN A 328 15.18 -8.54 -5.43
CA ASN A 328 15.51 -9.85 -6.07
C ASN A 328 14.57 -10.35 -7.22
N LYS A 329 15.02 -11.31 -8.14
CA LYS A 329 14.35 -11.80 -9.39
C LYS A 329 14.53 -13.35 -9.77
N CYS A 330 14.05 -14.04 -10.83
CA CYS A 330 13.52 -15.45 -11.05
C CYS A 330 14.13 -16.53 -12.05
N LEU A 331 13.39 -17.67 -12.40
CA LEU A 331 13.77 -18.97 -13.09
C LEU A 331 13.44 -19.18 -14.60
N SER A 332 13.94 -20.29 -15.25
CA SER A 332 13.72 -20.66 -16.68
C SER A 332 12.46 -21.51 -16.93
N GLY A 333 11.76 -21.30 -18.08
CA GLY A 333 10.53 -21.98 -18.47
C GLY A 333 10.68 -23.42 -18.97
N ASP A 334 11.88 -23.86 -19.34
CA ASP A 334 12.16 -25.22 -19.85
C ASP A 334 12.32 -26.25 -18.72
N GLU A 335 12.36 -25.81 -17.47
CA GLU A 335 12.50 -26.70 -16.33
C GLU A 335 11.25 -27.51 -16.07
N VAL A 336 11.40 -28.77 -15.66
CA VAL A 336 10.33 -29.69 -15.35
C VAL A 336 10.18 -29.86 -13.85
N ILE A 337 9.03 -29.45 -13.31
CA ILE A 337 8.72 -29.60 -11.89
C ILE A 337 8.28 -31.04 -11.61
N PHE A 338 8.79 -31.63 -10.55
CA PHE A 338 8.33 -32.91 -10.08
C PHE A 338 6.96 -32.80 -9.40
N GLN A 339 5.97 -33.55 -9.94
CA GLN A 339 4.64 -33.64 -9.38
C GLN A 339 4.39 -35.03 -8.76
N PRO A 340 4.35 -35.18 -7.41
CA PRO A 340 4.06 -36.43 -6.78
C PRO A 340 2.58 -36.83 -6.95
N GLY A 341 2.27 -37.90 -7.67
CA GLY A 341 0.90 -38.39 -7.85
C GLY A 341 0.76 -39.66 -8.72
N LYS A 342 -0.40 -40.35 -8.60
CA LYS A 342 -0.72 -41.64 -9.26
C LYS A 342 -1.08 -41.51 -10.75
N LEU A 343 -0.96 -40.36 -11.40
CA LEU A 343 -1.45 -40.19 -12.77
C LEU A 343 -0.30 -40.19 -13.79
N PRO A 344 -0.36 -41.05 -14.81
CA PRO A 344 0.75 -41.26 -15.75
C PRO A 344 1.09 -40.10 -16.66
N TYR A 345 0.37 -38.96 -16.62
CA TYR A 345 0.50 -37.86 -17.57
C TYR A 345 1.05 -36.56 -16.99
N SER A 346 1.21 -36.44 -15.67
CA SER A 346 1.65 -35.23 -15.00
C SER A 346 3.17 -35.19 -14.74
N LYS A 347 3.89 -36.21 -15.05
CA LYS A 347 5.30 -36.42 -14.66
C LYS A 347 6.34 -35.69 -15.54
N HIS A 348 5.93 -35.07 -16.64
CA HIS A 348 6.84 -34.64 -17.70
C HIS A 348 6.52 -33.27 -18.31
N LEU A 349 5.78 -32.42 -17.62
CA LEU A 349 5.51 -31.08 -18.12
C LEU A 349 6.59 -30.11 -17.66
N THR A 350 7.06 -29.26 -18.57
CA THR A 350 7.91 -28.12 -18.26
C THR A 350 7.11 -27.04 -17.52
N ILE A 351 7.79 -26.13 -16.84
CA ILE A 351 7.16 -24.96 -16.19
C ILE A 351 6.36 -24.16 -17.23
N LYS A 352 6.94 -23.95 -18.43
CA LYS A 352 6.28 -23.29 -19.56
C LYS A 352 5.00 -24.03 -20.00
N GLU A 353 5.08 -25.35 -20.20
CA GLU A 353 3.90 -26.14 -20.60
C GLU A 353 2.79 -26.13 -19.55
N MET A 354 3.15 -26.12 -18.26
CA MET A 354 2.20 -25.99 -17.16
C MET A 354 1.54 -24.62 -17.17
N TYR A 355 2.30 -23.56 -17.40
CA TYR A 355 1.81 -22.20 -17.56
C TYR A 355 0.87 -22.09 -18.77
N ASP A 356 1.29 -22.53 -19.96
CA ASP A 356 0.54 -22.46 -21.20
C ASP A 356 -0.78 -23.25 -21.14
N LEU A 357 -0.79 -24.41 -20.47
CA LEU A 357 -2.00 -25.22 -20.27
C LEU A 357 -3.06 -24.53 -19.43
N LYS A 358 -2.69 -23.58 -18.60
CA LYS A 358 -3.63 -22.86 -17.76
C LYS A 358 -4.06 -21.50 -18.36
N HIS A 359 -3.16 -20.79 -19.07
CA HIS A 359 -3.35 -19.41 -19.49
C HIS A 359 -3.73 -19.25 -20.97
N ASN A 360 -3.38 -20.20 -21.83
CA ASN A 360 -3.64 -20.08 -23.25
C ASN A 360 -4.91 -20.86 -23.66
N GLU A 361 -5.92 -20.19 -24.21
CA GLU A 361 -7.02 -20.90 -24.89
C GLU A 361 -6.44 -21.78 -26.00
N PRO A 362 -6.94 -23.01 -26.17
CA PRO A 362 -6.46 -23.90 -27.20
C PRO A 362 -6.79 -23.38 -28.60
N THR A 363 -5.85 -22.65 -29.20
CA THR A 363 -5.95 -22.11 -30.56
C THR A 363 -5.67 -23.14 -31.66
N PHE A 364 -5.33 -24.38 -31.29
CA PHE A 364 -5.02 -25.48 -32.20
C PHE A 364 -5.80 -26.74 -31.86
N ASN A 365 -6.05 -27.59 -32.89
CA ASN A 365 -6.68 -28.91 -32.78
C ASN A 365 -5.90 -29.83 -31.82
N TYR A 366 -6.14 -29.64 -30.53
CA TYR A 366 -5.62 -30.54 -29.51
C TYR A 366 -6.25 -31.94 -29.64
N SER A 367 -5.41 -32.96 -29.50
CA SER A 367 -5.90 -34.31 -29.29
C SER A 367 -6.83 -34.35 -28.05
N ASN A 368 -7.79 -35.26 -28.02
CA ASN A 368 -8.66 -35.49 -26.85
C ASN A 368 -7.91 -35.58 -25.51
N LYS A 369 -6.62 -35.88 -25.55
CA LYS A 369 -5.71 -36.02 -24.43
C LYS A 369 -5.29 -34.64 -23.88
N SER A 370 -4.98 -33.69 -24.75
CA SER A 370 -4.59 -32.29 -24.38
C SER A 370 -5.76 -31.51 -23.82
N LYS A 371 -6.97 -31.68 -24.39
CA LYS A 371 -8.20 -31.09 -23.86
C LYS A 371 -8.53 -31.57 -22.44
N ARG A 372 -8.35 -32.86 -22.16
CA ARG A 372 -8.53 -33.43 -20.81
C ARG A 372 -7.50 -32.92 -19.80
N LEU A 373 -6.28 -32.63 -20.24
CA LEU A 373 -5.24 -32.01 -19.41
C LEU A 373 -5.57 -30.56 -19.08
N HIS A 374 -5.95 -29.76 -20.08
CA HIS A 374 -6.40 -28.38 -19.91
C HIS A 374 -7.60 -28.28 -18.95
N ASP A 375 -8.67 -29.07 -19.15
CA ASP A 375 -9.82 -29.12 -18.26
C ASP A 375 -9.47 -29.52 -16.82
N ARG A 376 -8.39 -30.29 -16.66
CA ARG A 376 -7.90 -30.71 -15.33
C ARG A 376 -7.13 -29.60 -14.64
N PHE A 377 -6.24 -28.90 -15.36
CA PHE A 377 -5.54 -27.74 -14.82
C PHE A 377 -6.50 -26.64 -14.40
N ASN A 378 -7.51 -26.37 -15.19
CA ASN A 378 -8.56 -25.39 -14.88
C ASN A 378 -9.40 -25.74 -13.65
N ARG A 379 -9.61 -27.04 -13.38
CA ARG A 379 -10.42 -27.49 -12.22
C ARG A 379 -9.61 -27.74 -10.95
N ARG A 380 -8.32 -28.07 -11.02
CA ARG A 380 -7.51 -28.56 -9.89
C ARG A 380 -6.23 -27.78 -9.64
N GLY A 381 -5.95 -26.75 -10.42
CA GLY A 381 -4.70 -25.99 -10.36
C GLY A 381 -3.48 -26.82 -10.82
N TYR A 382 -2.30 -26.30 -10.54
CA TYR A 382 -1.01 -26.88 -10.97
C TYR A 382 -0.66 -28.20 -10.27
N GLY A 383 -1.28 -28.51 -9.14
CA GLY A 383 -1.03 -29.74 -8.39
C GLY A 383 -0.01 -29.56 -7.27
N TYR A 384 0.89 -30.49 -7.09
CA TYR A 384 1.81 -30.53 -5.97
C TYR A 384 3.23 -30.81 -6.43
N SER A 385 4.22 -30.26 -5.70
CA SER A 385 5.62 -30.64 -5.77
C SER A 385 6.12 -31.09 -4.40
N SER A 386 7.41 -31.36 -4.25
CA SER A 386 8.03 -31.69 -2.96
C SER A 386 8.86 -30.52 -2.49
N SER A 387 8.62 -30.05 -1.26
CA SER A 387 9.38 -28.98 -0.60
C SER A 387 10.32 -29.57 0.45
N LEU A 388 11.45 -28.89 0.67
CA LEU A 388 12.45 -29.28 1.66
C LEU A 388 12.06 -28.74 3.03
N LYS A 389 12.11 -29.60 4.07
CA LYS A 389 12.01 -29.20 5.46
C LYS A 389 13.39 -28.85 6.03
N GLU A 390 13.41 -28.19 7.17
CA GLU A 390 14.64 -27.83 7.88
C GLU A 390 15.48 -29.06 8.28
N ASP A 391 14.85 -30.20 8.54
CA ASP A 391 15.53 -31.47 8.86
C ASP A 391 16.14 -32.20 7.64
N GLY A 392 16.08 -31.58 6.46
CA GLY A 392 16.57 -32.16 5.20
C GLY A 392 15.63 -33.18 4.58
N THR A 393 14.43 -33.38 5.11
CA THR A 393 13.44 -34.32 4.54
C THR A 393 12.49 -33.58 3.57
N LEU A 394 11.87 -34.35 2.65
CA LEU A 394 10.90 -33.80 1.70
C LEU A 394 9.46 -33.95 2.18
N ILE A 395 8.65 -32.93 1.99
CA ILE A 395 7.21 -32.93 2.19
C ILE A 395 6.48 -32.63 0.88
N LYS A 396 5.30 -33.24 0.69
CA LYS A 396 4.41 -32.87 -0.43
C LYS A 396 3.81 -31.47 -0.18
N ASN A 397 4.05 -30.54 -1.09
CA ASN A 397 3.56 -29.17 -1.00
C ASN A 397 2.84 -28.76 -2.29
N LYS A 398 1.87 -27.88 -2.19
CA LYS A 398 1.03 -27.44 -3.30
C LYS A 398 1.75 -26.36 -4.10
N ILE A 399 1.68 -26.46 -5.43
CA ILE A 399 2.04 -25.37 -6.34
C ILE A 399 0.84 -24.42 -6.41
N VAL A 400 1.01 -23.21 -5.90
CA VAL A 400 -0.03 -22.19 -5.88
C VAL A 400 -0.18 -21.59 -7.26
N ASP A 401 0.92 -21.09 -7.83
CA ASP A 401 0.92 -20.50 -9.17
C ASP A 401 2.27 -20.55 -9.88
N ILE A 402 2.27 -20.18 -11.18
CA ILE A 402 3.45 -20.06 -12.04
C ILE A 402 3.34 -18.76 -12.81
N TYR A 403 4.34 -17.90 -12.71
CA TYR A 403 4.36 -16.55 -13.28
C TYR A 403 5.41 -16.42 -14.38
N TYR A 404 5.01 -15.92 -15.55
CA TYR A 404 5.94 -15.60 -16.64
C TYR A 404 6.76 -14.34 -16.33
N GLN A 405 8.07 -14.41 -16.46
CA GLN A 405 9.02 -13.37 -16.05
C GLN A 405 9.84 -12.78 -17.21
N GLY A 406 9.45 -13.02 -18.44
CA GLY A 406 10.14 -12.55 -19.64
C GLY A 406 11.28 -13.44 -20.11
N VAL A 407 12.07 -12.94 -21.08
CA VAL A 407 13.23 -13.64 -21.65
C VAL A 407 14.50 -13.20 -20.92
N LYS A 408 15.33 -14.15 -20.48
CA LYS A 408 16.57 -13.91 -19.72
C LYS A 408 17.67 -14.89 -20.05
N GLN A 409 18.88 -14.59 -19.57
CA GLN A 409 20.02 -15.49 -19.66
C GLN A 409 19.82 -16.71 -18.75
N ILE A 410 19.95 -17.88 -19.33
CA ILE A 410 19.75 -19.18 -18.68
C ILE A 410 21.09 -19.88 -18.53
N TYR A 411 21.37 -20.35 -17.34
CA TYR A 411 22.54 -21.13 -16.96
C TYR A 411 22.14 -22.54 -16.57
N LYS A 412 23.03 -23.48 -16.83
CA LYS A 412 22.88 -24.88 -16.45
C LYS A 412 23.77 -25.21 -15.27
N LEU A 413 23.15 -25.54 -14.15
CA LEU A 413 23.80 -26.16 -12.99
C LEU A 413 23.86 -27.68 -13.22
N SER A 414 25.04 -28.26 -13.27
CA SER A 414 25.27 -29.70 -13.39
C SER A 414 25.86 -30.25 -12.10
N LEU A 415 25.29 -31.35 -11.60
CA LEU A 415 25.76 -32.03 -10.40
C LEU A 415 26.65 -33.21 -10.75
N LYS A 416 27.53 -33.63 -9.84
CA LYS A 416 28.47 -34.76 -10.03
C LYS A 416 27.78 -36.13 -10.28
N ASN A 417 26.49 -36.24 -10.01
CA ASN A 417 25.68 -37.41 -10.32
C ASN A 417 25.06 -37.38 -11.73
N GLY A 418 25.36 -36.37 -12.55
CA GLY A 418 24.83 -36.17 -13.89
C GLY A 418 23.48 -35.45 -13.98
N SER A 419 22.85 -35.12 -12.86
CA SER A 419 21.60 -34.33 -12.84
C SER A 419 21.91 -32.87 -13.12
N SER A 420 20.96 -32.16 -13.77
CA SER A 420 21.12 -30.74 -14.05
C SER A 420 19.81 -30.01 -14.05
N ILE A 421 19.88 -28.68 -13.85
CA ILE A 421 18.76 -27.73 -13.90
C ILE A 421 19.17 -26.49 -14.70
N GLN A 422 18.23 -25.89 -15.44
CA GLN A 422 18.42 -24.63 -16.17
C GLN A 422 17.66 -23.50 -15.49
N THR A 423 18.37 -22.44 -15.13
CA THR A 423 17.80 -21.32 -14.38
C THR A 423 18.62 -20.05 -14.59
N THR A 424 18.14 -18.94 -14.06
CA THR A 424 18.91 -17.69 -14.00
C THR A 424 19.93 -17.73 -12.85
N LEU A 425 21.00 -16.93 -12.92
CA LEU A 425 22.03 -16.90 -11.88
C LEU A 425 21.52 -16.51 -10.50
N ASN A 426 20.46 -15.73 -10.45
CA ASN A 426 19.84 -15.26 -9.23
C ASN A 426 18.75 -16.20 -8.66
N HIS A 427 18.62 -17.38 -9.21
CA HIS A 427 17.71 -18.36 -8.67
C HIS A 427 18.32 -19.07 -7.47
N LYS A 428 17.54 -19.22 -6.41
CA LYS A 428 18.00 -19.71 -5.11
C LYS A 428 17.90 -21.22 -4.98
N PHE A 429 18.91 -21.79 -4.33
CA PHE A 429 19.00 -23.20 -3.99
C PHE A 429 19.29 -23.38 -2.50
N PRO A 430 18.59 -24.26 -1.80
CA PRO A 430 19.04 -24.73 -0.51
C PRO A 430 20.29 -25.58 -0.70
N THR A 431 21.37 -25.22 -0.02
CA THR A 431 22.67 -25.92 -0.12
C THR A 431 23.12 -26.43 1.23
N SER A 432 24.23 -27.19 1.26
CA SER A 432 24.89 -27.62 2.50
C SER A 432 25.32 -26.48 3.42
N ASN A 433 25.41 -25.25 2.90
CA ASN A 433 25.86 -24.05 3.60
C ASN A 433 24.78 -22.95 3.63
N GLY A 434 23.51 -23.32 3.70
CA GLY A 434 22.35 -22.42 3.68
C GLY A 434 21.77 -22.19 2.30
N GLU A 435 20.76 -21.34 2.20
CA GLU A 435 20.13 -20.99 0.92
C GLU A 435 21.03 -20.03 0.13
N LYS A 436 21.28 -20.35 -1.14
CA LYS A 436 22.17 -19.59 -2.03
C LYS A 436 21.58 -19.44 -3.43
N GLU A 437 21.83 -18.30 -4.07
CA GLU A 437 21.55 -18.12 -5.50
C GLU A 437 22.52 -18.93 -6.35
N LEU A 438 22.09 -19.34 -7.56
CA LEU A 438 22.94 -20.18 -8.45
C LEU A 438 24.34 -19.58 -8.67
N GLY A 439 24.37 -18.28 -8.80
CA GLY A 439 25.63 -17.58 -8.97
C GLY A 439 26.51 -17.54 -7.72
N ASP A 440 25.96 -17.80 -6.54
CA ASP A 440 26.68 -17.82 -5.25
C ASP A 440 27.20 -19.20 -4.86
N ILE A 441 26.84 -20.19 -5.64
CA ILE A 441 27.18 -21.58 -5.36
C ILE A 441 28.65 -21.86 -5.70
N SER A 442 29.41 -22.28 -4.70
CA SER A 442 30.79 -22.71 -4.87
C SER A 442 30.84 -24.15 -5.39
N ILE A 443 31.42 -24.36 -6.56
CA ILE A 443 31.58 -25.72 -7.15
C ILE A 443 32.37 -26.65 -6.24
N GLU A 444 33.31 -26.10 -5.46
CA GLU A 444 34.19 -26.92 -4.60
C GLU A 444 33.58 -27.14 -3.21
N ASN A 445 32.85 -26.16 -2.66
CA ASN A 445 32.47 -26.12 -1.24
C ASN A 445 31.01 -26.36 -0.98
N ASP A 446 30.13 -26.15 -1.97
CA ASP A 446 28.70 -26.34 -1.81
C ASP A 446 28.22 -27.66 -2.36
N LYS A 447 27.17 -28.18 -1.75
CA LYS A 447 26.44 -29.35 -2.22
C LYS A 447 24.97 -28.97 -2.27
N ILE A 448 24.27 -29.46 -3.29
CA ILE A 448 22.86 -29.22 -3.52
C ILE A 448 22.04 -30.39 -2.96
N TYR A 449 20.91 -30.07 -2.32
CA TYR A 449 19.97 -31.11 -1.90
C TYR A 449 19.36 -31.81 -3.11
N PHE A 450 19.44 -33.12 -3.12
CA PHE A 450 19.06 -34.01 -4.22
C PHE A 450 18.31 -35.24 -3.72
N THR A 451 17.37 -35.74 -4.50
CA THR A 451 16.68 -37.02 -4.20
C THR A 451 16.68 -37.97 -5.40
N ARG A 452 16.98 -39.24 -5.17
CA ARG A 452 17.13 -40.27 -6.22
C ARG A 452 15.83 -40.98 -6.63
N GLU A 453 14.73 -40.82 -5.90
CA GLU A 453 13.57 -41.74 -5.98
C GLU A 453 12.55 -41.47 -7.10
N PHE A 454 12.91 -40.80 -8.17
CA PHE A 454 11.95 -40.44 -9.23
C PHE A 454 11.82 -41.42 -10.40
N ASP A 455 12.64 -42.46 -10.46
CA ASP A 455 12.68 -43.39 -11.61
C ASP A 455 11.78 -44.60 -11.49
N SER A 456 11.30 -44.98 -10.33
CA SER A 456 10.42 -46.16 -10.17
C SER A 456 8.96 -45.76 -9.94
N GLY A 457 8.09 -46.05 -10.87
CA GLY A 457 6.65 -45.76 -10.84
C GLY A 457 5.86 -46.40 -9.68
N GLN A 458 6.46 -46.67 -8.53
CA GLN A 458 5.80 -47.19 -7.34
C GLN A 458 5.53 -46.11 -6.30
N ALA A 459 4.32 -46.09 -5.88
CA ALA A 459 3.62 -45.30 -4.88
C ALA A 459 4.47 -44.46 -3.91
N PHE A 460 4.64 -43.17 -4.23
CA PHE A 460 5.18 -42.12 -3.37
C PHE A 460 4.35 -41.88 -2.08
N VAL A 461 3.13 -42.37 -2.00
CA VAL A 461 2.19 -42.12 -0.90
C VAL A 461 2.56 -42.81 0.42
N GLN A 462 3.47 -43.77 0.42
CA GLN A 462 3.81 -44.54 1.62
C GLN A 462 5.15 -44.19 2.29
N LYS A 463 5.97 -43.27 1.73
CA LYS A 463 7.27 -42.91 2.30
C LYS A 463 7.48 -41.39 2.34
N MET A 464 6.61 -40.69 2.99
CA MET A 464 6.91 -39.32 3.43
C MET A 464 7.90 -39.37 4.59
N GLY A 465 8.97 -38.58 4.51
CA GLY A 465 10.05 -38.57 5.51
C GLY A 465 11.40 -39.10 4.99
N GLN A 466 11.60 -39.13 3.65
CA GLN A 466 12.88 -39.57 3.10
C GLN A 466 13.92 -38.47 3.11
N ASN A 467 15.14 -38.82 3.49
CA ASN A 467 16.30 -37.95 3.53
C ASN A 467 16.73 -37.55 2.10
N THR A 468 17.03 -36.28 1.91
CA THR A 468 17.75 -35.83 0.72
C THR A 468 19.24 -36.15 0.85
N GLU A 469 19.93 -36.26 -0.29
CA GLU A 469 21.39 -36.36 -0.37
C GLU A 469 21.97 -35.01 -0.77
N LEU A 470 23.12 -34.66 -0.22
CA LEU A 470 23.90 -33.50 -0.64
C LEU A 470 24.91 -33.89 -1.71
N ILE A 471 24.67 -33.48 -2.95
CA ILE A 471 25.52 -33.79 -4.11
C ILE A 471 26.40 -32.60 -4.47
N GLY A 472 27.69 -32.87 -4.69
CA GLY A 472 28.65 -31.86 -5.18
C GLY A 472 28.34 -31.40 -6.59
N ILE A 473 28.74 -30.18 -6.90
CA ILE A 473 28.53 -29.53 -8.18
C ILE A 473 29.67 -29.88 -9.14
N GLN A 474 29.32 -30.09 -10.42
CA GLN A 474 30.23 -30.35 -11.49
C GLN A 474 30.59 -29.09 -12.27
N SER A 475 29.57 -28.35 -12.72
CA SER A 475 29.71 -27.11 -13.46
C SER A 475 28.50 -26.20 -13.36
N ILE A 476 28.71 -24.90 -13.62
CA ILE A 476 27.68 -23.90 -13.86
C ILE A 476 28.06 -23.18 -15.16
N GLU A 477 27.24 -23.31 -16.21
CA GLU A 477 27.55 -22.85 -17.55
C GLU A 477 26.41 -22.06 -18.16
N PHE A 478 26.71 -20.97 -18.90
CA PHE A 478 25.72 -20.28 -19.70
C PHE A 478 25.24 -21.17 -20.84
N VAL A 479 23.92 -21.20 -21.09
CA VAL A 479 23.30 -22.05 -22.12
C VAL A 479 22.72 -21.21 -23.25
N LYS A 480 21.82 -20.26 -22.92
CA LYS A 480 21.05 -19.49 -23.91
C LYS A 480 20.31 -18.32 -23.25
N GLU A 481 19.74 -17.45 -24.06
CA GLU A 481 18.61 -16.60 -23.63
C GLU A 481 17.30 -17.34 -23.84
N GLY A 482 16.38 -17.24 -22.91
CA GLY A 482 15.11 -17.93 -22.97
C GLY A 482 14.07 -17.44 -21.97
N GLU A 483 12.85 -17.89 -22.16
CA GLU A 483 11.73 -17.53 -21.29
C GLU A 483 11.94 -18.09 -19.88
N VAL A 484 11.66 -17.27 -18.87
CA VAL A 484 11.80 -17.65 -17.47
C VAL A 484 10.49 -17.46 -16.71
N TYR A 485 10.30 -18.29 -15.70
CA TYR A 485 9.08 -18.35 -14.91
C TYR A 485 9.42 -18.43 -13.42
N ASP A 486 8.52 -17.96 -12.58
CA ASP A 486 8.58 -18.13 -11.13
C ASP A 486 7.51 -19.10 -10.68
N VAL A 487 7.80 -19.89 -9.65
CA VAL A 487 6.90 -20.94 -9.15
C VAL A 487 6.58 -20.62 -7.70
N GLU A 488 5.31 -20.37 -7.41
CA GLU A 488 4.84 -20.13 -6.06
C GLU A 488 4.42 -21.42 -5.38
N MET A 489 4.95 -21.63 -4.17
CA MET A 489 4.64 -22.79 -3.34
C MET A 489 3.82 -22.37 -2.13
N GLU A 490 2.94 -23.27 -1.65
CA GLU A 490 2.12 -23.05 -0.45
C GLU A 490 3.01 -22.96 0.81
N ASP A 491 2.74 -21.99 1.66
CA ASP A 491 3.43 -21.78 2.93
C ASP A 491 3.38 -23.04 3.84
N PRO A 492 4.39 -23.28 4.71
CA PRO A 492 5.57 -22.45 4.99
C PRO A 492 6.81 -22.80 4.17
N TYR A 493 6.74 -23.69 3.21
CA TYR A 493 7.91 -24.21 2.50
C TYR A 493 8.00 -23.64 1.09
N HIS A 494 8.89 -22.66 0.90
CA HIS A 494 9.09 -21.95 -0.37
C HIS A 494 10.06 -22.64 -1.33
N THR A 495 10.34 -23.91 -1.14
CA THR A 495 11.17 -24.72 -2.02
C THR A 495 10.32 -25.69 -2.84
N PHE A 496 10.79 -26.07 -4.02
CA PHE A 496 10.20 -27.13 -4.82
C PHE A 496 11.27 -28.02 -5.45
N THR A 497 10.88 -29.20 -5.91
CA THR A 497 11.80 -30.17 -6.50
C THR A 497 11.56 -30.30 -7.99
N THR A 498 12.62 -30.20 -8.79
CA THR A 498 12.56 -30.46 -10.22
C THR A 498 12.54 -31.95 -10.55
N LYS A 499 12.18 -32.29 -11.78
CA LYS A 499 12.24 -33.69 -12.25
C LYS A 499 13.66 -34.28 -12.16
N ALA A 500 14.68 -33.47 -12.30
CA ALA A 500 16.08 -33.89 -12.14
C ALA A 500 16.43 -34.21 -10.68
N GLY A 501 15.53 -34.06 -9.73
CA GLY A 501 15.73 -34.31 -8.29
C GLY A 501 16.36 -33.16 -7.53
N ILE A 502 16.55 -32.01 -8.13
CA ILE A 502 17.20 -30.84 -7.52
C ILE A 502 16.14 -30.00 -6.78
N VAL A 503 16.42 -29.60 -5.54
CA VAL A 503 15.57 -28.74 -4.71
C VAL A 503 16.01 -27.27 -4.84
N THR A 504 15.05 -26.34 -4.94
CA THR A 504 15.27 -24.92 -5.24
C THR A 504 14.19 -23.99 -4.63
N SER A 505 14.39 -22.67 -4.59
CA SER A 505 13.57 -21.67 -3.83
C SER A 505 12.94 -20.53 -4.67
N ASN A 506 12.07 -19.69 -4.04
CA ASN A 506 11.23 -18.64 -4.64
C ASN A 506 11.59 -17.17 -4.23
N SER A 507 11.10 -16.09 -4.93
CA SER A 507 11.49 -14.66 -4.77
C SER A 507 10.35 -13.62 -4.59
N HIS A 508 10.61 -12.39 -3.96
CA HIS A 508 9.60 -11.48 -3.37
C HIS A 508 9.19 -10.21 -4.17
N SER A 509 10.02 -9.60 -5.02
CA SER A 509 9.72 -8.25 -5.57
C SER A 509 8.61 -8.22 -6.62
N THR A 510 8.48 -9.28 -7.37
CA THR A 510 7.47 -9.46 -8.40
C THR A 510 6.07 -9.56 -7.77
N ALA A 511 5.95 -10.22 -6.61
CA ALA A 511 4.67 -10.40 -5.92
C ALA A 511 3.97 -9.08 -5.59
N TYR A 512 4.69 -8.05 -5.15
CA TYR A 512 4.10 -6.73 -4.85
C TYR A 512 3.56 -6.02 -6.09
N ALA A 513 4.27 -6.08 -7.21
CA ALA A 513 3.81 -5.48 -8.46
C ALA A 513 2.61 -6.24 -9.03
N LEU A 514 2.60 -7.56 -8.93
CA LEU A 514 1.48 -8.41 -9.33
C LEU A 514 0.24 -8.17 -8.48
N THR A 515 0.37 -8.07 -7.15
CA THR A 515 -0.74 -7.73 -6.25
C THR A 515 -1.33 -6.35 -6.60
N GLY A 516 -0.47 -5.37 -6.96
CA GLY A 516 -0.91 -4.08 -7.49
C GLY A 516 -1.68 -4.23 -8.81
N TYR A 517 -1.19 -5.07 -9.72
CA TYR A 517 -1.86 -5.36 -10.99
C TYR A 517 -3.21 -6.04 -10.78
N MET A 518 -3.30 -7.04 -9.90
CA MET A 518 -4.55 -7.72 -9.51
C MET A 518 -5.58 -6.71 -8.99
N SER A 519 -5.17 -5.82 -8.06
CA SER A 519 -6.04 -4.76 -7.55
C SER A 519 -6.58 -3.88 -8.68
N GLN A 520 -5.71 -3.44 -9.59
CA GLN A 520 -6.10 -2.56 -10.68
C GLN A 520 -6.97 -3.29 -11.71
N TYR A 521 -6.72 -4.56 -11.97
CA TYR A 521 -7.55 -5.38 -12.86
C TYR A 521 -8.98 -5.48 -12.34
N LEU A 522 -9.16 -5.81 -11.06
CA LEU A 522 -10.48 -5.87 -10.43
C LEU A 522 -11.19 -4.52 -10.51
N LYS A 523 -10.48 -3.42 -10.28
CA LYS A 523 -11.02 -2.07 -10.38
C LYS A 523 -11.49 -1.72 -11.79
N VAL A 524 -10.76 -2.14 -12.82
CA VAL A 524 -11.07 -1.86 -14.23
C VAL A 524 -12.27 -2.66 -14.71
N PHE A 525 -12.31 -3.97 -14.44
CA PHE A 525 -13.28 -4.89 -14.99
C PHE A 525 -14.48 -5.18 -14.08
N TYR A 526 -14.33 -4.95 -12.77
CA TYR A 526 -15.38 -5.13 -11.75
C TYR A 526 -15.50 -3.88 -10.85
N PRO A 527 -15.69 -2.69 -11.45
CA PRO A 527 -15.56 -1.43 -10.72
C PRO A 527 -16.58 -1.26 -9.60
N ILE A 528 -17.80 -1.78 -9.75
CA ILE A 528 -18.84 -1.68 -8.71
C ILE A 528 -18.44 -2.51 -7.49
N GLU A 529 -18.06 -3.76 -7.70
CA GLU A 529 -17.64 -4.67 -6.64
C GLU A 529 -16.39 -4.16 -5.94
N PHE A 530 -15.38 -3.75 -6.73
CA PHE A 530 -14.14 -3.19 -6.22
C PHE A 530 -14.39 -1.98 -5.30
N TRP A 531 -15.16 -0.98 -5.79
CA TRP A 531 -15.39 0.22 -5.02
C TRP A 531 -16.33 0.02 -3.83
N THR A 532 -17.26 -0.92 -3.90
CA THR A 532 -18.10 -1.28 -2.75
C THR A 532 -17.23 -1.77 -1.60
N VAL A 533 -16.33 -2.72 -1.86
CA VAL A 533 -15.42 -3.26 -0.86
C VAL A 533 -14.37 -2.22 -0.43
N ALA A 534 -13.78 -1.48 -1.38
CA ALA A 534 -12.78 -0.46 -1.08
C ALA A 534 -13.32 0.62 -0.12
N LEU A 535 -14.55 1.08 -0.32
CA LEU A 535 -15.20 2.07 0.54
C LEU A 535 -15.54 1.50 1.92
N GLU A 536 -15.88 0.21 2.02
CA GLU A 536 -16.13 -0.46 3.30
C GLU A 536 -14.89 -0.50 4.20
N TYR A 537 -13.74 -0.76 3.61
CA TYR A 537 -12.44 -0.82 4.32
C TYR A 537 -11.76 0.54 4.50
N ALA A 538 -12.31 1.61 3.89
CA ALA A 538 -11.68 2.93 3.88
C ALA A 538 -11.81 3.64 5.23
N ASN A 539 -10.75 4.33 5.64
CA ASN A 539 -10.85 5.36 6.68
C ASN A 539 -11.41 6.68 6.09
N GLU A 540 -11.66 7.68 6.93
CA GLU A 540 -12.26 8.95 6.48
C GLU A 540 -11.46 9.65 5.35
N VAL A 541 -10.13 9.60 5.40
CA VAL A 541 -9.25 10.24 4.40
C VAL A 541 -9.28 9.44 3.10
N ASP A 542 -9.20 8.14 3.17
CA ASP A 542 -9.25 7.26 2.01
C ASP A 542 -10.61 7.32 1.32
N THR A 543 -11.70 7.34 2.09
CA THR A 543 -13.06 7.52 1.57
C THR A 543 -13.17 8.74 0.69
N LEU A 544 -12.62 9.89 1.12
CA LEU A 544 -12.64 11.12 0.33
C LEU A 544 -11.88 10.98 -1.00
N ASN A 545 -10.71 10.34 -0.96
CA ASN A 545 -9.91 10.10 -2.15
C ASN A 545 -10.62 9.16 -3.13
N TYR A 546 -11.24 8.09 -2.63
CA TYR A 546 -11.95 7.09 -3.44
C TYR A 546 -13.20 7.70 -4.07
N LEU A 547 -14.01 8.44 -3.31
CA LEU A 547 -15.16 9.14 -3.85
C LEU A 547 -14.77 10.16 -4.94
N SER A 548 -13.66 10.88 -4.76
CA SER A 548 -13.13 11.78 -5.80
C SER A 548 -12.83 11.03 -7.09
N GLU A 549 -12.22 9.86 -7.01
CA GLU A 549 -11.88 9.06 -8.18
C GLU A 549 -13.15 8.46 -8.84
N ILE A 550 -14.09 7.95 -8.06
CA ILE A 550 -15.38 7.41 -8.54
C ILE A 550 -16.14 8.48 -9.33
N ILE A 551 -16.23 9.70 -8.78
CA ILE A 551 -16.93 10.83 -9.42
C ILE A 551 -16.24 11.23 -10.73
N GLN A 552 -14.90 11.25 -10.76
CA GLN A 552 -14.15 11.57 -11.98
C GLN A 552 -14.32 10.52 -13.07
N ALA A 553 -14.38 9.25 -12.71
CA ALA A 553 -14.56 8.16 -13.66
C ALA A 553 -15.98 8.12 -14.27
N LYS A 554 -16.98 8.73 -13.61
CA LYS A 554 -18.40 8.82 -14.06
C LYS A 554 -19.05 7.49 -14.45
N LYS A 555 -18.53 6.36 -13.95
CA LYS A 555 -19.03 5.00 -14.29
C LYS A 555 -19.95 4.44 -13.21
N ILE A 556 -19.90 4.98 -12.00
CA ILE A 556 -20.60 4.45 -10.82
C ILE A 556 -21.22 5.62 -10.09
N GLY A 557 -22.48 5.45 -9.65
CA GLY A 557 -23.16 6.35 -8.73
C GLY A 557 -22.94 5.92 -7.29
N VAL A 558 -22.66 6.88 -6.40
CA VAL A 558 -22.67 6.63 -4.95
C VAL A 558 -23.88 7.36 -4.38
N LYS A 559 -24.78 6.61 -3.74
CA LYS A 559 -26.05 7.10 -3.22
C LYS A 559 -26.06 7.11 -1.69
N PRO A 560 -26.84 8.02 -1.07
CA PRO A 560 -27.12 7.97 0.36
C PRO A 560 -27.68 6.61 0.78
N PRO A 561 -27.74 6.33 2.08
CA PRO A 561 -28.45 5.16 2.58
C PRO A 561 -29.90 5.15 2.08
N ASP A 562 -30.42 3.96 1.82
CA ASP A 562 -31.82 3.72 1.46
C ASP A 562 -32.42 2.72 2.44
N VAL A 563 -33.48 3.09 3.14
CA VAL A 563 -34.11 2.24 4.15
C VAL A 563 -34.59 0.91 3.59
N ASN A 564 -34.90 0.84 2.30
CA ASN A 564 -35.39 -0.37 1.63
C ASN A 564 -34.29 -1.19 0.91
N LYS A 565 -33.17 -0.58 0.59
CA LYS A 565 -32.10 -1.25 -0.17
C LYS A 565 -30.85 -1.52 0.67
N SER A 566 -30.40 -0.53 1.45
CA SER A 566 -29.14 -0.65 2.18
C SER A 566 -29.11 -1.78 3.19
N GLU A 567 -28.01 -2.48 3.29
CA GLU A 567 -27.72 -3.47 4.34
C GLU A 567 -26.92 -2.79 5.48
N ILE A 568 -26.33 -3.57 6.38
CA ILE A 568 -25.47 -3.04 7.45
C ILE A 568 -24.29 -2.31 6.81
N SER A 569 -23.58 -3.00 5.91
CA SER A 569 -22.49 -2.50 5.10
C SER A 569 -22.98 -1.92 3.77
N MET A 570 -22.06 -1.41 2.96
CA MET A 570 -22.36 -0.90 1.63
C MET A 570 -22.89 -2.01 0.72
N ILE A 571 -23.79 -1.66 -0.18
CA ILE A 571 -24.36 -2.60 -1.15
C ILE A 571 -24.26 -2.03 -2.57
N SER A 572 -23.95 -2.89 -3.52
CA SER A 572 -23.96 -2.57 -4.95
C SER A 572 -25.25 -3.02 -5.61
N GLU A 573 -25.82 -2.19 -6.47
CA GLU A 573 -26.95 -2.51 -7.33
C GLU A 573 -26.50 -2.49 -8.80
N GLN A 574 -26.43 -3.67 -9.41
CA GLN A 574 -25.87 -3.84 -10.75
C GLN A 574 -26.70 -3.15 -11.84
N GLU A 575 -28.03 -3.21 -11.75
CA GLU A 575 -28.94 -2.65 -12.76
C GLU A 575 -28.81 -1.13 -12.89
N SER A 576 -28.68 -0.44 -11.77
CA SER A 576 -28.52 1.03 -11.74
C SER A 576 -27.07 1.51 -11.80
N GLY A 577 -26.09 0.62 -11.58
CA GLY A 577 -24.68 1.00 -11.48
C GLY A 577 -24.37 1.80 -10.22
N ASN A 578 -25.16 1.67 -9.16
CA ASN A 578 -25.04 2.45 -7.94
C ASN A 578 -24.49 1.63 -6.76
N ILE A 579 -23.76 2.31 -5.89
CA ILE A 579 -23.39 1.85 -4.54
C ILE A 579 -24.23 2.64 -3.54
N PHE A 580 -24.97 1.95 -2.69
CA PHE A 580 -25.73 2.56 -1.60
C PHE A 580 -24.95 2.47 -0.30
N TRP A 581 -24.94 3.57 0.44
CA TRP A 581 -24.31 3.63 1.75
C TRP A 581 -25.00 2.71 2.74
N GLY A 582 -24.24 2.00 3.59
CA GLY A 582 -24.79 1.09 4.59
C GLY A 582 -25.55 1.82 5.70
N ILE A 583 -26.62 1.22 6.22
CA ILE A 583 -27.37 1.76 7.39
C ILE A 583 -26.48 1.76 8.62
N GLY A 584 -25.65 0.71 8.81
CA GLY A 584 -24.71 0.60 9.93
C GLY A 584 -23.55 1.60 9.87
N SER A 585 -23.28 2.17 8.69
CA SER A 585 -22.26 3.20 8.49
C SER A 585 -22.73 4.61 8.83
N ILE A 586 -24.00 4.80 9.18
CA ILE A 586 -24.55 6.08 9.63
C ILE A 586 -24.12 6.34 11.08
N LYS A 587 -23.46 7.47 11.31
CA LYS A 587 -23.00 7.84 12.66
C LYS A 587 -24.17 7.92 13.65
N GLY A 588 -24.06 7.16 14.74
CA GLY A 588 -25.11 7.06 15.76
C GLY A 588 -26.09 5.91 15.55
N ILE A 589 -25.93 5.10 14.51
CA ILE A 589 -26.65 3.86 14.29
C ILE A 589 -25.69 2.68 14.49
N GLY A 590 -25.86 1.94 15.58
CA GLY A 590 -25.05 0.76 15.84
C GLY A 590 -25.55 -0.45 15.04
N GLU A 591 -24.64 -1.42 14.81
CA GLU A 591 -24.86 -2.63 14.03
C GLU A 591 -26.16 -3.35 14.41
N GLY A 592 -26.42 -3.62 15.70
CA GLY A 592 -27.65 -4.29 16.13
C GLY A 592 -28.94 -3.47 15.92
N THR A 593 -28.85 -2.14 15.68
CA THR A 593 -30.01 -1.34 15.28
C THR A 593 -30.23 -1.45 13.78
N ALA A 594 -29.16 -1.44 12.99
CA ALA A 594 -29.21 -1.68 11.56
C ALA A 594 -29.75 -3.08 11.24
N GLU A 595 -29.26 -4.11 11.92
CA GLU A 595 -29.78 -5.49 11.83
C GLU A 595 -31.29 -5.54 12.05
N GLN A 596 -31.80 -4.94 13.14
CA GLN A 596 -33.22 -4.91 13.44
C GLN A 596 -34.04 -4.27 12.32
N ILE A 597 -33.57 -3.19 11.70
CA ILE A 597 -34.25 -2.54 10.59
C ILE A 597 -34.31 -3.45 9.36
N ILE A 598 -33.20 -4.11 9.08
CA ILE A 598 -33.03 -4.99 7.91
C ILE A 598 -33.86 -6.27 8.08
N GLU A 599 -33.81 -6.89 9.25
CA GLU A 599 -34.60 -8.10 9.57
C GLU A 599 -36.10 -7.84 9.47
N GLU A 600 -36.55 -6.69 10.02
CA GLU A 600 -37.96 -6.27 9.96
C GLU A 600 -38.41 -6.09 8.49
N ARG A 601 -37.60 -5.41 7.68
CA ARG A 601 -37.84 -5.27 6.24
C ARG A 601 -37.86 -6.61 5.50
N LYS A 602 -36.95 -7.53 5.80
CA LYS A 602 -36.92 -8.86 5.18
C LYS A 602 -38.12 -9.70 5.55
N LYS A 603 -38.62 -9.55 6.78
CA LYS A 603 -39.80 -10.31 7.30
C LYS A 603 -41.11 -9.80 6.79
N ASN A 604 -41.33 -8.49 6.81
CA ASN A 604 -42.65 -7.87 6.59
C ASN A 604 -42.72 -7.03 5.30
N GLY A 605 -41.67 -7.11 4.43
CA GLY A 605 -41.60 -6.37 3.16
C GLY A 605 -41.03 -4.95 3.30
N PRO A 606 -40.82 -4.28 2.17
CA PRO A 606 -40.26 -2.93 2.15
C PRO A 606 -41.18 -1.93 2.83
N TYR A 607 -40.61 -0.87 3.37
CA TYR A 607 -41.33 0.23 3.94
C TYR A 607 -41.90 1.12 2.82
N THR A 608 -43.17 1.57 2.97
CA THR A 608 -43.83 2.44 2.00
C THR A 608 -43.87 3.90 2.44
N THR A 609 -43.94 4.12 3.77
CA THR A 609 -43.93 5.47 4.37
C THR A 609 -43.12 5.52 5.68
N LEU A 610 -42.81 6.72 6.12
CA LEU A 610 -42.17 6.95 7.41
C LEU A 610 -43.09 6.54 8.59
N GLU A 611 -44.36 6.75 8.48
CA GLU A 611 -45.37 6.37 9.49
C GLU A 611 -45.43 4.85 9.66
N GLU A 612 -45.41 4.10 8.56
CA GLU A 612 -45.30 2.65 8.60
C GLU A 612 -43.99 2.21 9.27
N PHE A 613 -42.85 2.79 8.88
CA PHE A 613 -41.57 2.53 9.51
C PHE A 613 -41.63 2.77 11.04
N ILE A 614 -42.20 3.91 11.46
CA ILE A 614 -42.36 4.25 12.88
C ILE A 614 -43.22 3.20 13.59
N THR A 615 -44.35 2.80 12.99
CA THR A 615 -45.28 1.83 13.58
C THR A 615 -44.60 0.47 13.76
N ARG A 616 -43.92 -0.03 12.73
CA ARG A 616 -43.23 -1.32 12.73
C ARG A 616 -42.10 -1.39 13.74
N HIS A 617 -41.50 -0.25 14.10
CA HIS A 617 -40.43 -0.14 15.09
C HIS A 617 -40.85 0.39 16.45
N THR A 618 -42.19 0.49 16.71
CA THR A 618 -42.74 0.94 18.01
C THR A 618 -43.18 -0.26 18.85
N PHE A 619 -42.24 -0.92 19.52
CA PHE A 619 -42.48 -2.02 20.44
C PHE A 619 -41.49 -2.00 21.62
N THR A 620 -41.84 -2.73 22.70
CA THR A 620 -40.96 -2.87 23.87
C THR A 620 -39.70 -3.63 23.49
N GLY A 621 -38.53 -3.03 23.76
CA GLY A 621 -37.24 -3.61 23.40
C GLY A 621 -36.68 -3.16 22.03
N SER A 622 -37.44 -2.36 21.25
CA SER A 622 -36.92 -1.80 20.01
C SER A 622 -35.60 -1.02 20.22
N LYS A 623 -34.61 -1.31 19.39
CA LYS A 623 -33.32 -0.60 19.34
C LYS A 623 -33.44 0.73 18.58
N VAL A 624 -34.49 0.93 17.77
CA VAL A 624 -34.71 2.16 17.01
C VAL A 624 -35.27 3.26 17.96
N LYS A 625 -34.43 4.22 18.28
CA LYS A 625 -34.72 5.33 19.21
C LYS A 625 -34.87 6.67 18.47
N LYS A 626 -35.24 7.74 19.19
CA LYS A 626 -35.36 9.10 18.63
C LYS A 626 -34.17 9.49 17.74
N GLN A 627 -32.96 9.32 18.24
CA GLN A 627 -31.73 9.67 17.51
C GLN A 627 -31.56 8.86 16.21
N THR A 628 -32.00 7.60 16.19
CA THR A 628 -31.97 6.76 14.99
C THR A 628 -32.92 7.29 13.90
N TYR A 629 -34.16 7.68 14.25
CA TYR A 629 -35.07 8.30 13.28
C TYR A 629 -34.50 9.58 12.70
N GLU A 630 -34.01 10.46 13.57
CA GLU A 630 -33.39 11.74 13.16
C GLU A 630 -32.19 11.52 12.26
N ALA A 631 -31.33 10.53 12.58
CA ALA A 631 -30.17 10.18 11.78
C ALA A 631 -30.54 9.59 10.40
N LEU A 632 -31.50 8.67 10.35
CA LEU A 632 -32.00 8.09 9.09
C LEU A 632 -32.61 9.16 8.18
N ILE A 633 -33.46 10.03 8.70
CA ILE A 633 -34.08 11.11 7.91
C ILE A 633 -32.98 12.07 7.40
N SER A 634 -32.09 12.52 8.28
CA SER A 634 -31.05 13.50 7.91
C SER A 634 -29.98 12.94 7.01
N SER A 635 -29.71 11.63 7.05
CA SER A 635 -28.77 10.97 6.13
C SER A 635 -29.34 10.74 4.72
N GLY A 636 -30.66 10.91 4.55
CA GLY A 636 -31.37 10.70 3.28
C GLY A 636 -31.93 9.29 3.10
N ALA A 637 -31.98 8.46 4.16
CA ALA A 637 -32.42 7.07 4.03
C ALA A 637 -33.91 6.91 3.57
N PHE A 638 -34.69 7.94 3.65
CA PHE A 638 -36.10 7.98 3.19
C PHE A 638 -36.28 8.74 1.87
N ASP A 639 -35.24 9.34 1.29
CA ASP A 639 -35.37 10.22 0.13
C ASP A 639 -36.02 9.53 -1.07
N ILE A 640 -35.71 8.27 -1.31
CA ILE A 640 -36.33 7.49 -2.41
C ILE A 640 -37.83 7.34 -2.23
N LEU A 641 -38.30 7.12 -1.00
CA LEU A 641 -39.74 6.94 -0.73
C LEU A 641 -40.55 8.19 -1.07
N TYR A 642 -39.95 9.37 -0.90
CA TYR A 642 -40.59 10.67 -1.07
C TYR A 642 -40.08 11.47 -2.27
N SER A 643 -39.21 10.87 -3.09
CA SER A 643 -38.60 11.52 -4.27
C SER A 643 -37.89 12.84 -3.95
N LEU A 644 -37.10 12.85 -2.87
CA LEU A 644 -36.44 14.04 -2.35
C LEU A 644 -35.03 14.30 -2.94
N GLU A 645 -34.58 13.53 -3.87
CA GLU A 645 -33.27 13.78 -4.54
C GLU A 645 -33.31 15.17 -5.20
N GLY A 646 -32.40 16.05 -4.77
CA GLY A 646 -32.38 17.46 -5.19
C GLY A 646 -33.34 18.38 -4.40
N LYS A 647 -34.11 17.86 -3.46
CA LYS A 647 -35.05 18.59 -2.60
C LYS A 647 -34.80 18.26 -1.13
N GLU A 648 -33.55 18.21 -0.72
CA GLU A 648 -33.14 17.75 0.61
C GLU A 648 -33.75 18.62 1.74
N ASN A 649 -34.15 19.87 1.46
CA ASN A 649 -34.89 20.74 2.40
C ASN A 649 -36.26 20.18 2.77
N GLU A 650 -36.90 19.38 1.93
CA GLU A 650 -38.20 18.76 2.25
C GLU A 650 -38.08 17.69 3.34
N ARG A 651 -36.90 17.21 3.70
CA ARG A 651 -36.64 16.33 4.87
C ARG A 651 -37.12 16.96 6.17
N TYR A 652 -37.26 18.30 6.22
CA TYR A 652 -37.82 18.98 7.37
C TYR A 652 -39.27 18.55 7.65
N GLY A 653 -40.07 18.32 6.60
CA GLY A 653 -41.43 17.78 6.73
C GLY A 653 -41.44 16.41 7.42
N LEU A 654 -40.47 15.53 7.05
CA LEU A 654 -40.36 14.21 7.68
C LEU A 654 -39.90 14.27 9.15
N ILE A 655 -39.04 15.20 9.51
CA ILE A 655 -38.68 15.44 10.93
C ILE A 655 -39.89 15.96 11.74
N LYS A 656 -40.67 16.87 11.19
CA LYS A 656 -41.89 17.35 11.84
C LYS A 656 -42.87 16.18 12.05
N LEU A 657 -43.18 15.43 11.02
CA LEU A 657 -44.05 14.26 11.06
C LEU A 657 -43.61 13.23 12.10
N PHE A 658 -42.32 12.87 12.10
CA PHE A 658 -41.75 11.98 13.11
C PHE A 658 -41.96 12.50 14.54
N ARG A 659 -41.65 13.78 14.78
CA ARG A 659 -41.75 14.40 16.10
C ARG A 659 -43.20 14.49 16.59
N GLU A 660 -44.14 14.73 15.69
CA GLU A 660 -45.57 14.74 15.97
C GLU A 660 -46.07 13.33 16.39
N ILE A 661 -45.79 12.32 15.56
CA ILE A 661 -46.20 10.93 15.85
C ILE A 661 -45.63 10.43 17.17
N LYS A 662 -44.34 10.68 17.42
CA LYS A 662 -43.66 10.24 18.65
C LYS A 662 -43.88 11.20 19.83
N LYS A 663 -44.64 12.27 19.68
CA LYS A 663 -44.88 13.30 20.72
C LYS A 663 -43.58 13.79 21.34
N VAL A 664 -42.55 14.03 20.49
CA VAL A 664 -41.22 14.44 20.93
C VAL A 664 -41.30 15.87 21.44
N LYS A 665 -41.11 16.08 22.75
CA LYS A 665 -40.98 17.44 23.30
C LYS A 665 -39.72 18.10 22.78
N PRO A 666 -39.75 19.39 22.38
CA PRO A 666 -38.54 20.12 22.06
C PRO A 666 -37.58 20.08 23.26
N SER A 667 -36.49 19.41 23.13
CA SER A 667 -35.40 19.48 24.11
C SER A 667 -34.79 20.87 24.03
N ASN A 668 -34.28 21.39 25.15
CA ASN A 668 -33.75 22.75 25.32
C ASN A 668 -33.31 23.41 24.01
N LEU A 669 -34.07 24.41 23.60
CA LEU A 669 -34.00 25.14 22.34
C LEU A 669 -32.58 25.58 21.85
N LYS A 670 -31.60 25.57 22.73
CA LYS A 670 -30.21 25.98 22.43
C LYS A 670 -29.33 24.87 21.87
N THR A 671 -29.70 23.61 21.92
CA THR A 671 -28.87 22.47 21.50
C THR A 671 -29.52 21.55 20.47
N ASP A 672 -30.80 21.73 20.16
CA ASP A 672 -31.49 20.91 19.17
C ASP A 672 -31.23 21.50 17.76
N PRO A 673 -30.48 20.81 16.89
CA PRO A 673 -30.13 21.34 15.57
C PRO A 673 -31.36 21.58 14.68
N TYR A 674 -32.49 20.89 14.94
CA TYR A 674 -33.72 21.05 14.17
C TYR A 674 -34.63 22.21 14.66
N THR A 675 -34.18 22.99 15.62
CA THR A 675 -34.86 24.21 16.07
C THR A 675 -34.05 25.48 15.82
N ILE A 676 -32.77 25.38 15.61
CA ILE A 676 -31.86 26.53 15.43
C ILE A 676 -31.22 26.56 14.04
N GLY A 677 -31.38 25.49 13.25
CA GLY A 677 -30.81 25.44 11.89
C GLY A 677 -31.67 26.16 10.85
N THR A 678 -31.08 26.52 9.75
CA THR A 678 -31.75 27.07 8.55
C THR A 678 -32.40 25.91 7.76
N LEU A 679 -33.44 25.32 8.33
CA LEU A 679 -34.05 24.08 7.87
C LEU A 679 -34.74 24.17 6.50
N GLU A 680 -34.97 25.38 6.01
CA GLU A 680 -35.53 25.64 4.69
C GLU A 680 -34.41 25.62 3.61
N GLU A 681 -33.14 25.62 4.03
CA GLU A 681 -31.98 25.67 3.13
C GLU A 681 -31.51 24.26 2.81
N LYS A 682 -31.43 23.92 1.54
CA LYS A 682 -30.91 22.63 1.04
C LYS A 682 -29.50 22.31 1.58
N TRP A 683 -28.60 23.27 1.60
CA TRP A 683 -27.21 23.08 2.05
C TRP A 683 -27.11 22.65 3.51
N TRP A 684 -28.06 23.03 4.39
CA TRP A 684 -28.05 22.60 5.80
C TRP A 684 -28.25 21.07 5.90
N TRP A 685 -29.17 20.52 5.11
CA TRP A 685 -29.42 19.06 5.09
C TRP A 685 -28.26 18.30 4.49
N LEU A 686 -27.61 18.82 3.46
CA LEU A 686 -26.40 18.24 2.88
C LEU A 686 -25.23 18.27 3.87
N LYS A 687 -25.12 19.32 4.71
CA LYS A 687 -24.18 19.37 5.82
C LYS A 687 -24.47 18.30 6.87
N MET A 688 -25.73 18.13 7.26
CA MET A 688 -26.14 17.08 8.19
C MET A 688 -25.87 15.68 7.62
N GLN A 689 -26.23 15.44 6.38
CA GLN A 689 -25.91 14.18 5.69
C GLN A 689 -24.41 13.90 5.71
N LYS A 690 -23.58 14.88 5.34
CA LYS A 690 -22.11 14.74 5.36
C LYS A 690 -21.60 14.43 6.77
N SER A 691 -22.15 15.07 7.79
CA SER A 691 -21.71 14.84 9.17
C SER A 691 -22.05 13.42 9.69
N LEU A 692 -23.10 12.82 9.15
CA LEU A 692 -23.62 11.50 9.55
C LEU A 692 -23.00 10.34 8.74
N THR A 693 -22.75 10.56 7.46
CA THR A 693 -22.30 9.51 6.52
C THR A 693 -20.91 9.74 5.96
N GLY A 694 -20.34 10.93 6.09
CA GLY A 694 -19.16 11.36 5.33
C GLY A 694 -19.46 11.69 3.86
N LEU A 695 -20.68 11.39 3.37
CA LEU A 695 -21.08 11.52 1.97
C LEU A 695 -21.97 12.75 1.78
N ALA A 696 -21.55 13.71 0.95
CA ALA A 696 -22.43 14.68 0.32
C ALA A 696 -21.81 15.18 -0.99
N ILE A 697 -22.54 15.01 -2.08
CA ILE A 697 -22.17 15.58 -3.38
C ILE A 697 -22.88 16.91 -3.49
N ILE A 698 -22.11 18.01 -3.54
CA ILE A 698 -22.64 19.37 -3.47
C ILE A 698 -22.28 20.12 -4.75
N ASN A 699 -23.28 20.72 -5.37
CA ASN A 699 -23.08 21.64 -6.47
C ASN A 699 -22.76 23.06 -5.92
N TYR A 700 -21.51 23.27 -5.53
CA TYR A 700 -21.06 24.57 -4.99
C TYR A 700 -21.24 25.73 -5.97
N LYS A 701 -21.27 25.45 -7.28
CA LYS A 701 -21.51 26.47 -8.30
C LYS A 701 -22.95 26.98 -8.20
N GLU A 702 -23.94 26.09 -8.10
CA GLU A 702 -25.35 26.43 -7.91
C GLU A 702 -25.54 27.29 -6.65
N ILE A 703 -24.93 26.88 -5.53
CA ILE A 703 -25.02 27.66 -4.28
C ILE A 703 -24.37 29.04 -4.44
N ALA A 704 -23.25 29.13 -5.16
CA ALA A 704 -22.59 30.42 -5.41
C ALA A 704 -23.50 31.36 -6.24
N GLU A 705 -24.14 30.82 -7.28
CA GLU A 705 -25.10 31.58 -8.11
C GLU A 705 -26.30 32.03 -7.30
N GLU A 706 -26.91 31.15 -6.48
CA GLU A 706 -28.01 31.51 -5.57
C GLU A 706 -27.65 32.60 -4.54
N LYS A 707 -26.38 32.64 -4.09
CA LYS A 707 -25.89 33.62 -3.13
C LYS A 707 -25.31 34.88 -3.80
N GLY A 708 -25.47 35.05 -5.11
CA GLY A 708 -25.13 36.24 -5.85
C GLY A 708 -23.66 36.44 -6.17
N PHE A 709 -22.90 35.33 -6.28
CA PHE A 709 -21.52 35.39 -6.76
C PHE A 709 -21.48 35.45 -8.29
N GLU A 710 -20.97 36.53 -8.84
CA GLU A 710 -20.93 36.77 -10.29
C GLU A 710 -19.64 36.31 -10.96
N THR A 711 -18.57 36.15 -10.19
CA THR A 711 -17.26 35.73 -10.74
C THR A 711 -17.31 34.29 -11.21
N LYS A 712 -16.63 33.99 -12.33
CA LYS A 712 -16.58 32.64 -12.90
C LYS A 712 -16.15 31.60 -11.85
N PHE A 713 -16.94 30.54 -11.72
CA PHE A 713 -16.62 29.43 -10.82
C PHE A 713 -15.40 28.63 -11.33
N CYS A 714 -14.44 28.36 -10.45
CA CYS A 714 -13.22 27.61 -10.77
C CYS A 714 -13.55 26.17 -11.15
N SER A 715 -13.17 25.76 -12.33
CA SER A 715 -13.28 24.37 -12.76
C SER A 715 -12.21 23.49 -12.11
N GLN A 716 -12.49 22.20 -12.01
CA GLN A 716 -11.51 21.22 -11.51
C GLN A 716 -10.25 21.14 -12.38
N GLY A 717 -10.40 21.38 -13.71
CA GLY A 717 -9.28 21.45 -14.63
C GLY A 717 -8.36 22.64 -14.32
N GLU A 718 -8.94 23.83 -14.10
CA GLU A 718 -8.18 25.03 -13.73
C GLU A 718 -7.46 24.85 -12.38
N PHE A 719 -8.11 24.20 -11.40
CA PHE A 719 -7.50 23.94 -10.10
C PHE A 719 -6.36 22.90 -10.17
N ASN A 720 -6.45 21.88 -11.00
CA ASN A 720 -5.46 20.82 -11.11
C ASN A 720 -4.23 21.22 -11.95
N GLN A 721 -4.35 22.21 -12.84
CA GLN A 721 -3.22 22.72 -13.60
C GLN A 721 -2.39 23.69 -12.75
N ARG A 722 -1.07 23.64 -12.85
CA ARG A 722 -0.19 24.62 -12.19
C ARG A 722 -0.52 26.01 -12.69
N GLN A 723 -0.85 26.92 -11.77
CA GLN A 723 -1.21 28.31 -12.04
C GLN A 723 -0.01 29.22 -11.77
N ASP A 724 0.74 29.56 -12.80
CA ASP A 724 1.89 30.46 -12.71
C ASP A 724 1.49 31.94 -12.65
N ARG A 725 0.23 32.26 -12.98
CA ARG A 725 -0.38 33.60 -12.90
C ARG A 725 -1.57 33.57 -11.97
N ASP A 726 -1.88 34.73 -11.35
CA ASP A 726 -3.05 34.86 -10.50
C ASP A 726 -4.35 34.71 -11.32
N LEU A 727 -5.13 33.73 -10.95
CA LEU A 727 -6.42 33.43 -11.56
C LEU A 727 -7.53 33.71 -10.57
N PHE A 728 -8.23 34.85 -10.70
CA PHE A 728 -9.34 35.19 -9.81
C PHE A 728 -10.61 34.42 -10.18
N ARG A 729 -11.19 33.70 -9.19
CA ARG A 729 -12.33 32.81 -9.37
C ARG A 729 -13.21 32.77 -8.12
N THR A 730 -14.49 32.43 -8.33
CA THR A 730 -15.34 31.91 -7.26
C THR A 730 -15.06 30.45 -6.99
N PHE A 731 -15.04 30.08 -5.72
CA PHE A 731 -14.85 28.71 -5.29
C PHE A 731 -15.68 28.42 -4.05
N GLY A 732 -15.99 27.15 -3.81
CA GLY A 732 -16.74 26.73 -2.65
C GLY A 732 -16.31 25.36 -2.14
N GLY A 733 -16.58 25.09 -0.87
CA GLY A 733 -16.26 23.81 -0.28
C GLY A 733 -16.69 23.71 1.18
N TYR A 734 -16.37 22.58 1.78
CA TYR A 734 -16.59 22.27 3.18
C TYR A 734 -15.30 22.52 3.98
N ILE A 735 -15.38 23.30 5.05
CA ILE A 735 -14.22 23.62 5.90
C ILE A 735 -13.92 22.45 6.82
N VAL A 736 -12.81 21.77 6.56
CA VAL A 736 -12.34 20.63 7.36
C VAL A 736 -11.54 21.09 8.57
N ASP A 737 -10.72 22.14 8.40
CA ASP A 737 -9.82 22.67 9.44
C ASP A 737 -9.63 24.17 9.25
N CYS A 738 -9.59 24.93 10.35
CA CYS A 738 -9.34 26.36 10.35
C CYS A 738 -8.27 26.68 11.39
N ARG A 739 -7.12 27.17 10.93
CA ARG A 739 -6.00 27.57 11.81
C ARG A 739 -5.75 29.05 11.73
N VAL A 740 -5.88 29.71 12.87
CA VAL A 740 -5.54 31.14 13.01
C VAL A 740 -4.10 31.27 13.49
N GLY A 741 -3.29 32.01 12.75
CA GLY A 741 -1.91 32.34 13.11
C GLY A 741 -1.72 33.85 13.28
N LYS A 742 -0.52 34.23 13.75
CA LYS A 742 -0.10 35.63 13.89
C LYS A 742 1.16 35.86 13.06
N SER A 743 1.15 36.87 12.23
CA SER A 743 2.30 37.37 11.46
C SER A 743 2.70 38.76 11.92
N VAL A 744 3.81 39.27 11.38
CA VAL A 744 4.26 40.67 11.62
C VAL A 744 3.18 41.69 11.24
N LYS A 745 2.32 41.34 10.26
CA LYS A 745 1.23 42.22 9.76
C LYS A 745 -0.12 41.99 10.45
N GLY A 746 -0.19 41.11 11.46
CA GLY A 746 -1.43 40.81 12.19
C GLY A 746 -1.85 39.34 12.12
N LYS A 747 -3.08 39.07 12.57
CA LYS A 747 -3.64 37.67 12.50
C LYS A 747 -3.97 37.29 11.06
N TYR A 748 -3.85 36.01 10.74
CA TYR A 748 -4.27 35.44 9.45
C TYR A 748 -4.94 34.09 9.68
N ALA A 749 -5.79 33.67 8.76
CA ALA A 749 -6.36 32.30 8.79
C ALA A 749 -5.85 31.47 7.63
N ARG A 750 -5.66 30.16 7.91
CA ARG A 750 -5.39 29.14 6.90
C ARG A 750 -6.45 28.06 7.03
N LEU A 751 -7.32 27.98 6.03
CA LEU A 751 -8.38 27.00 5.99
C LEU A 751 -7.98 25.82 5.10
N THR A 752 -8.31 24.62 5.54
CA THR A 752 -8.34 23.42 4.70
C THR A 752 -9.79 23.21 4.28
N ILE A 753 -10.04 23.27 2.98
CA ILE A 753 -11.36 23.22 2.39
C ILE A 753 -11.44 21.99 1.49
N GLU A 754 -12.53 21.27 1.58
CA GLU A 754 -12.85 20.10 0.77
C GLU A 754 -13.94 20.46 -0.26
N ASN A 755 -13.64 20.24 -1.53
CA ASN A 755 -14.60 20.38 -2.62
C ASN A 755 -14.60 19.09 -3.46
N ASN A 756 -15.79 18.48 -3.63
CA ASN A 756 -15.93 17.21 -4.35
C ASN A 756 -14.82 16.21 -3.98
N TYR A 757 -14.59 16.11 -2.65
CA TYR A 757 -13.65 15.18 -2.02
C TYR A 757 -12.15 15.43 -2.27
N LYS A 758 -11.80 16.57 -2.87
CA LYS A 758 -10.42 17.10 -2.89
C LYS A 758 -10.24 18.22 -1.88
N GLN A 759 -9.13 18.14 -1.16
CA GLN A 759 -8.75 19.18 -0.22
C GLN A 759 -7.82 20.21 -0.87
N PHE A 760 -8.01 21.47 -0.51
CA PHE A 760 -7.15 22.58 -0.90
C PHE A 760 -6.99 23.58 0.24
N LYS A 761 -6.06 24.51 0.08
CA LYS A 761 -5.78 25.56 1.08
C LYS A 761 -6.33 26.90 0.62
N LEU A 762 -6.97 27.59 1.55
CA LEU A 762 -7.33 29.00 1.43
C LEU A 762 -6.56 29.79 2.48
N LEU A 763 -5.82 30.81 2.04
CA LEU A 763 -5.07 31.72 2.90
C LEU A 763 -5.81 33.08 2.96
N ILE A 764 -6.09 33.52 4.16
CA ILE A 764 -6.79 34.77 4.44
C ILE A 764 -5.86 35.65 5.28
N TRP A 765 -5.34 36.72 4.70
CA TRP A 765 -4.40 37.61 5.38
C TRP A 765 -5.08 38.61 6.33
N SER A 766 -4.31 39.36 7.09
CA SER A 766 -4.74 40.16 8.25
C SER A 766 -5.86 41.15 7.98
N GLU A 767 -5.87 41.78 6.82
CA GLU A 767 -6.90 42.76 6.47
C GLU A 767 -8.25 42.08 6.24
N GLU A 768 -8.26 41.05 5.42
CA GLU A 768 -9.43 40.23 5.12
C GLU A 768 -9.85 39.40 6.33
N PHE A 769 -8.88 38.92 7.12
CA PHE A 769 -9.19 38.21 8.36
C PHE A 769 -10.00 39.09 9.32
N ASN A 770 -9.59 40.33 9.52
CA ASN A 770 -10.31 41.27 10.38
C ASN A 770 -11.72 41.60 9.85
N ARG A 771 -11.88 41.65 8.51
CA ARG A 771 -13.16 41.90 7.86
C ARG A 771 -14.15 40.75 8.08
N TYR A 772 -13.68 39.51 8.02
CA TYR A 772 -14.50 38.30 8.12
C TYR A 772 -14.31 37.53 9.44
N GLN A 773 -13.82 38.19 10.48
CA GLN A 773 -13.49 37.54 11.75
C GLN A 773 -14.71 36.84 12.37
N LYS A 774 -15.87 37.42 12.30
CA LYS A 774 -17.11 36.85 12.88
C LYS A 774 -17.51 35.57 12.20
N GLU A 775 -17.37 35.51 10.88
CA GLU A 775 -17.65 34.35 10.04
C GLU A 775 -16.61 33.24 10.27
N LEU A 776 -15.36 33.62 10.48
CA LEU A 776 -14.25 32.69 10.66
C LEU A 776 -14.14 32.12 12.08
N ASP A 777 -14.64 32.81 13.09
CA ASP A 777 -14.57 32.33 14.50
C ASP A 777 -15.36 31.05 14.75
N ARG A 778 -16.29 30.67 13.88
CA ARG A 778 -17.12 29.45 13.98
C ARG A 778 -17.26 28.72 12.66
N CYS A 779 -16.28 28.84 11.79
CA CYS A 779 -16.38 28.32 10.42
C CYS A 779 -16.07 26.82 10.27
N GLU A 780 -15.49 26.17 11.27
CA GLU A 780 -15.21 24.74 11.18
C GLU A 780 -16.49 23.90 10.96
N LYS A 781 -16.40 22.89 10.09
CA LYS A 781 -17.50 22.03 9.71
C LYS A 781 -18.69 22.76 9.06
N SER A 782 -18.42 23.88 8.41
CA SER A 782 -19.39 24.69 7.66
C SER A 782 -19.04 24.73 6.19
N PHE A 783 -20.00 25.05 5.34
CA PHE A 783 -19.71 25.34 3.93
C PHE A 783 -19.24 26.78 3.78
N ILE A 784 -18.36 26.97 2.80
CA ILE A 784 -17.84 28.30 2.46
C ILE A 784 -17.94 28.50 0.95
N ILE A 785 -18.38 29.70 0.54
CA ILE A 785 -18.27 30.21 -0.83
C ILE A 785 -17.44 31.48 -0.75
N PHE A 786 -16.48 31.63 -1.63
CA PHE A 786 -15.62 32.83 -1.65
C PHE A 786 -15.10 33.13 -3.06
N GLU A 787 -14.67 34.32 -3.27
CA GLU A 787 -13.88 34.74 -4.40
C GLU A 787 -12.42 34.90 -3.98
N GLY A 788 -11.50 34.44 -4.81
CA GLY A 788 -10.09 34.55 -4.49
C GLY A 788 -9.17 34.31 -5.67
N SER A 789 -7.91 34.69 -5.48
CA SER A 789 -6.84 34.41 -6.44
C SER A 789 -6.29 32.99 -6.24
N LEU A 790 -6.35 32.17 -7.29
CA LEU A 790 -5.72 30.84 -7.36
C LEU A 790 -4.31 31.01 -7.93
N LYS A 791 -3.29 30.56 -7.19
CA LYS A 791 -1.89 30.60 -7.60
C LYS A 791 -1.11 29.42 -7.05
N PHE A 792 -0.07 29.02 -7.77
CA PHE A 792 0.86 28.00 -7.29
C PHE A 792 1.82 28.56 -6.24
N ASP A 793 1.85 27.94 -5.06
CA ASP A 793 2.78 28.29 -3.99
C ASP A 793 4.07 27.46 -4.11
N GLU A 794 5.14 28.09 -4.56
CA GLU A 794 6.44 27.46 -4.74
C GLU A 794 7.21 27.24 -3.43
N THR A 795 6.88 28.04 -2.40
CA THR A 795 7.71 28.14 -1.21
C THR A 795 7.34 27.12 -0.12
N TYR A 796 6.06 26.95 0.15
CA TYR A 796 5.59 26.20 1.32
C TYR A 796 4.79 24.93 0.97
N SER A 797 3.76 25.06 0.14
CA SER A 797 2.85 23.94 -0.14
C SER A 797 3.20 23.17 -1.41
N LYS A 798 3.97 23.78 -2.32
CA LYS A 798 4.27 23.26 -3.66
C LYS A 798 3.02 22.79 -4.40
N SER A 799 1.92 23.52 -4.21
CA SER A 799 0.59 23.22 -4.77
C SER A 799 -0.17 24.51 -5.05
N ASN A 800 -1.22 24.43 -5.88
CA ASN A 800 -2.14 25.54 -6.03
C ASN A 800 -2.86 25.82 -4.71
N GLN A 801 -2.97 27.08 -4.34
CA GLN A 801 -3.73 27.54 -3.18
C GLN A 801 -4.53 28.79 -3.54
N PHE A 802 -5.62 29.01 -2.82
CA PHE A 802 -6.38 30.25 -2.92
C PHE A 802 -5.91 31.28 -1.90
N MET A 803 -5.95 32.54 -2.30
CA MET A 803 -5.76 33.71 -1.42
C MET A 803 -6.94 34.64 -1.55
N LEU A 804 -7.51 35.05 -0.41
CA LEU A 804 -8.55 36.06 -0.36
C LEU A 804 -7.91 37.41 -0.55
N GLY A 805 -8.44 38.23 -1.48
CA GLY A 805 -7.96 39.58 -1.79
C GLY A 805 -8.92 40.69 -1.31
N LYS A 806 -8.50 41.97 -1.41
CA LYS A 806 -9.22 43.15 -0.86
C LYS A 806 -10.68 43.30 -1.29
N ASN A 807 -11.02 42.88 -2.50
CA ASN A 807 -12.37 42.96 -3.06
C ASN A 807 -13.10 41.62 -3.09
N SER A 808 -12.56 40.60 -2.45
CA SER A 808 -13.15 39.26 -2.44
C SER A 808 -14.39 39.25 -1.56
N GLN A 809 -15.41 38.55 -2.03
CA GLN A 809 -16.55 38.14 -1.21
C GLN A 809 -16.28 36.80 -0.53
N LEU A 810 -16.85 36.64 0.67
CA LEU A 810 -16.80 35.38 1.40
C LEU A 810 -18.10 35.24 2.21
N ILE A 811 -18.71 34.07 2.13
CA ILE A 811 -19.87 33.68 2.95
C ILE A 811 -19.56 32.32 3.58
N VAL A 812 -19.81 32.20 4.88
CA VAL A 812 -19.79 30.94 5.61
C VAL A 812 -21.25 30.55 5.89
N LEU A 813 -21.63 29.36 5.44
CA LEU A 813 -22.96 28.78 5.63
C LEU A 813 -22.91 27.82 6.82
N ASN A 814 -23.35 28.32 7.98
CA ASN A 814 -23.22 27.63 9.27
C ASN A 814 -24.39 26.69 9.57
#